data_f1d2ec1149fe00e421101ae3917380f9
#
_entry.id   f1d2ec1149fe00e421101ae3917380f9
#
_cell.length_a   1.000
_cell.length_b   1.000
_cell.length_c   1.000
_cell.angle_alpha   90.00
_cell.angle_beta   90.00
_cell.angle_gamma   90.00
#
_symmetry.space_group_name_H-M   'P 1'
#
loop_
_entity.id
_entity.type
_entity.pdbx_description
1 polymer ?
#
loop_
_entity_poly.entity_id
_entity_poly.type
_entity_poly.pdbx_seq_one_letter_code
_entity_poly.pdbx_strand_id
1 'polypeptide(L)'
;MVLPKFQNSYGVSNQGTFSWGDKLASSSPNYAKDYYNLGYTTNNSISLAGGNDNISSYFSYANVSSNGIVPENTYMSHNLLAKVGFNLWTKLHVDVSARYNNQHIENQPTAGYVGNPTLGAYLFPRGEDWDYYKSNYEVYDGTRNINVHNWTNTAQEQFSNPYWMLNRQKPVSYRNRYEFGGSVKYDIMEGLSVTGRLRYERGDETWNLNEYASSTAGRNLLGTMKDTRVNSEQTYGDLLAQYNKTWEDTYSLSVTAGGSYQKTKSSSLELIGWGDSQFSVNDAGVITSGAYYPNIFSPANYYKLQTTKTLAEKRLNSVFATAQFGYKEGLFIDVSARNDWSSTLAFTDGVSFFYPSVGASVLLDRFIDFGKNVDLFKLRASYSIVGNDVPIGVTNERYTLGDQGALNPPEKSSFRTLKPEKTNSLEVGFDGTFFQNRFNVNLTYYKTNTKNQYFDISAPWETGLKSRYINAGNVQNQGFEVSLGWYNQFTDNFSWSTNFNFSYNNNKIIELADELSEWNLTSYCTGAKVLLKEGGHFGDLYVRDLQRDDNGKPIVSDTGAPVLAGSDNKDLVYAGDMNAKVNMGWTNTFHYKDFTLSFLIDAKVGGKVLSMTEATMDGWGVSERSGLARDAGFVEVDGVQFDPQLYYSTTGGTSYNSNILTSQYVYDATNVRLRELSFGYTFRNLFGAGKNLTASIIGRNLFFFYKDAPMDPDVAAGTGNGWQGIDMFALPTTRSFGLNLKLNF
;
A
#
# COMPACT_ATOMS: atom_id res chain seq x y z
N MET A 1 -13.47 11.46 12.01
CA MET A 1 -13.43 11.24 10.56
C MET A 1 -13.10 12.56 9.90
N VAL A 2 -12.19 12.58 8.93
CA VAL A 2 -11.87 13.77 8.12
C VAL A 2 -12.65 13.60 6.81
N LEU A 3 -13.77 14.30 6.67
CA LEU A 3 -14.61 14.28 5.48
C LEU A 3 -14.37 15.52 4.63
N PRO A 4 -14.58 15.47 3.32
CA PRO A 4 -14.69 16.63 2.47
C PRO A 4 -15.80 17.57 2.97
N LYS A 5 -15.72 18.82 2.63
CA LYS A 5 -16.73 19.81 2.95
C LYS A 5 -17.72 19.97 1.80
N PHE A 6 -18.99 19.90 2.15
CA PHE A 6 -20.10 19.92 1.19
C PHE A 6 -20.87 21.26 1.27
N GLN A 7 -21.38 21.71 0.13
CA GLN A 7 -22.38 22.78 0.10
C GLN A 7 -23.75 22.22 0.43
N ASN A 8 -24.61 23.00 1.07
CA ASN A 8 -25.96 22.59 1.48
C ASN A 8 -27.04 23.61 1.04
N SER A 9 -26.68 24.59 0.23
CA SER A 9 -27.53 25.75 -0.09
C SER A 9 -28.16 25.69 -1.46
N TYR A 10 -27.63 24.87 -2.38
CA TYR A 10 -28.11 24.83 -3.76
C TYR A 10 -28.49 23.43 -4.16
N GLY A 11 -29.58 23.30 -4.89
CA GLY A 11 -30.14 22.03 -5.31
C GLY A 11 -29.64 21.57 -6.68
N VAL A 12 -30.33 20.56 -7.21
CA VAL A 12 -30.04 19.97 -8.49
C VAL A 12 -30.45 20.89 -9.63
N SER A 13 -29.74 20.78 -10.76
CA SER A 13 -30.17 21.33 -12.05
C SER A 13 -31.38 20.54 -12.62
N ASN A 14 -31.99 21.05 -13.65
CA ASN A 14 -33.20 20.47 -14.27
C ASN A 14 -33.07 18.99 -14.70
N GLN A 15 -31.92 18.39 -14.66
CA GLN A 15 -31.73 16.98 -15.05
C GLN A 15 -31.41 16.05 -13.85
N GLY A 16 -31.46 16.55 -12.59
CA GLY A 16 -31.32 15.73 -11.39
C GLY A 16 -29.94 15.10 -11.17
N THR A 17 -28.89 15.56 -11.87
CA THR A 17 -27.54 14.96 -11.81
C THR A 17 -26.54 15.86 -11.09
N PHE A 18 -26.47 17.12 -11.45
CA PHE A 18 -25.50 18.09 -10.91
C PHE A 18 -26.19 19.07 -9.97
N SER A 19 -25.51 19.47 -8.90
CA SER A 19 -26.06 20.44 -7.93
C SER A 19 -25.82 21.89 -8.34
N TRP A 20 -26.10 22.21 -9.61
CA TRP A 20 -26.00 23.55 -10.20
C TRP A 20 -27.36 24.27 -10.35
N GLY A 21 -28.39 23.80 -9.62
CA GLY A 21 -29.73 24.38 -9.65
C GLY A 21 -29.90 25.56 -8.69
N ASP A 22 -31.14 25.94 -8.44
CA ASP A 22 -31.52 27.09 -7.64
C ASP A 22 -31.18 26.92 -6.15
N LYS A 23 -31.15 28.04 -5.45
CA LYS A 23 -30.97 28.08 -4.00
C LYS A 23 -32.12 27.37 -3.30
N LEU A 24 -31.80 26.44 -2.40
CA LEU A 24 -32.79 25.69 -1.63
C LEU A 24 -33.47 26.57 -0.60
N ALA A 25 -34.75 26.30 -0.34
CA ALA A 25 -35.52 26.98 0.69
C ALA A 25 -35.02 26.65 2.12
N SER A 26 -34.38 25.50 2.28
CA SER A 26 -33.73 25.05 3.53
C SER A 26 -32.44 24.33 3.22
N SER A 27 -31.50 24.27 4.17
CA SER A 27 -30.24 23.56 4.01
C SER A 27 -30.46 22.07 3.77
N SER A 28 -29.75 21.50 2.78
CA SER A 28 -29.71 20.06 2.55
C SER A 28 -28.94 19.34 3.66
N PRO A 29 -29.34 18.13 4.07
CA PRO A 29 -28.58 17.30 5.00
C PRO A 29 -27.18 16.93 4.47
N ASN A 30 -26.26 16.58 5.39
CA ASN A 30 -24.93 16.08 5.02
C ASN A 30 -24.95 14.55 4.83
N TYR A 31 -25.42 14.10 3.68
CA TYR A 31 -25.59 12.67 3.36
C TYR A 31 -24.33 11.84 3.42
N ALA A 32 -23.17 12.43 3.11
CA ALA A 32 -21.91 11.69 3.15
C ALA A 32 -21.55 11.23 4.58
N LYS A 33 -21.98 11.96 5.60
CA LYS A 33 -21.82 11.52 6.99
C LYS A 33 -22.76 10.35 7.30
N ASP A 34 -23.97 10.36 6.79
CA ASP A 34 -25.01 9.35 7.05
C ASP A 34 -24.78 8.07 6.27
N TYR A 35 -23.92 8.12 5.23
CA TYR A 35 -23.45 6.94 4.51
C TYR A 35 -22.58 6.03 5.37
N TYR A 36 -21.75 6.58 6.26
CA TYR A 36 -20.80 5.81 7.04
C TYR A 36 -21.39 5.30 8.35
N ASN A 37 -21.12 4.04 8.65
CA ASN A 37 -21.45 3.40 9.93
C ASN A 37 -20.37 3.64 10.99
N LEU A 38 -20.71 3.35 12.24
CA LEU A 38 -19.72 3.17 13.28
C LEU A 38 -19.03 1.80 13.07
N GLY A 39 -17.75 1.83 12.64
CA GLY A 39 -16.94 0.63 12.51
C GLY A 39 -16.48 0.13 13.88
N TYR A 40 -16.34 -1.19 14.04
CA TYR A 40 -15.75 -1.79 15.23
C TYR A 40 -14.87 -2.99 14.88
N THR A 41 -13.85 -3.23 15.69
CA THR A 41 -12.95 -4.37 15.56
C THR A 41 -12.76 -5.04 16.91
N THR A 42 -12.91 -6.34 16.97
CA THR A 42 -12.51 -7.17 18.10
C THR A 42 -11.27 -7.98 17.73
N ASN A 43 -10.31 -8.03 18.66
CA ASN A 43 -9.09 -8.82 18.49
C ASN A 43 -8.91 -9.65 19.78
N ASN A 44 -9.04 -10.97 19.65
CA ASN A 44 -8.96 -11.91 20.75
C ASN A 44 -7.76 -12.85 20.50
N SER A 45 -6.91 -13.00 21.51
CA SER A 45 -5.77 -13.92 21.39
C SER A 45 -5.51 -14.66 22.68
N ILE A 46 -5.05 -15.89 22.54
CA ILE A 46 -4.52 -16.72 23.62
C ILE A 46 -3.19 -17.32 23.17
N SER A 47 -2.22 -17.34 24.08
CA SER A 47 -0.97 -18.02 23.84
C SER A 47 -0.56 -18.81 25.10
N LEU A 48 -0.01 -20.00 24.84
CA LEU A 48 0.49 -20.93 25.85
C LEU A 48 1.93 -21.24 25.51
N ALA A 49 2.81 -21.12 26.49
CA ALA A 49 4.20 -21.52 26.36
C ALA A 49 4.56 -22.42 27.55
N GLY A 50 5.31 -23.46 27.27
CA GLY A 50 5.78 -24.38 28.30
C GLY A 50 6.94 -25.24 27.80
N GLY A 51 7.69 -25.79 28.73
CA GLY A 51 8.80 -26.67 28.38
C GLY A 51 9.69 -27.00 29.55
N ASN A 52 10.73 -27.75 29.23
CA ASN A 52 11.85 -28.11 30.12
C ASN A 52 13.14 -28.08 29.26
N ASP A 53 14.25 -28.54 29.81
CA ASP A 53 15.56 -28.52 29.14
C ASP A 53 15.57 -29.31 27.80
N ASN A 54 14.69 -30.28 27.65
CA ASN A 54 14.63 -31.14 26.46
C ASN A 54 13.54 -30.79 25.45
N ILE A 55 12.46 -30.14 25.90
CA ILE A 55 11.30 -29.83 25.05
C ILE A 55 10.83 -28.44 25.37
N SER A 56 10.65 -27.64 24.34
CA SER A 56 9.95 -26.34 24.39
C SER A 56 8.71 -26.38 23.51
N SER A 57 7.62 -25.79 23.96
CA SER A 57 6.40 -25.72 23.18
C SER A 57 5.78 -24.33 23.27
N TYR A 58 5.22 -23.88 22.15
CA TYR A 58 4.47 -22.66 22.05
C TYR A 58 3.25 -22.86 21.15
N PHE A 59 2.10 -22.51 21.64
CA PHE A 59 0.85 -22.49 20.90
C PHE A 59 0.22 -21.12 21.01
N SER A 60 -0.32 -20.60 19.90
CA SER A 60 -1.13 -19.39 19.93
C SER A 60 -2.30 -19.47 18.95
N TYR A 61 -3.39 -18.86 19.35
CA TYR A 61 -4.55 -18.62 18.53
C TYR A 61 -4.92 -17.14 18.62
N ALA A 62 -5.20 -16.51 17.46
CA ALA A 62 -5.72 -15.15 17.40
C ALA A 62 -6.89 -15.08 16.42
N ASN A 63 -7.92 -14.37 16.81
CA ASN A 63 -9.07 -14.05 15.97
C ASN A 63 -9.21 -12.54 15.88
N VAL A 64 -9.41 -12.03 14.65
CA VAL A 64 -9.81 -10.65 14.38
C VAL A 64 -11.15 -10.68 13.68
N SER A 65 -12.10 -9.92 14.19
CA SER A 65 -13.41 -9.69 13.56
C SER A 65 -13.67 -8.20 13.51
N SER A 66 -13.96 -7.68 12.32
CA SER A 66 -14.13 -6.26 12.07
C SER A 66 -15.33 -5.99 11.16
N ASN A 67 -16.14 -5.02 11.54
CA ASN A 67 -17.07 -4.36 10.65
C ASN A 67 -16.51 -2.97 10.34
N GLY A 68 -16.33 -2.67 9.05
CA GLY A 68 -15.81 -1.39 8.60
C GLY A 68 -16.77 -0.23 8.75
N ILE A 69 -16.30 0.97 8.43
CA ILE A 69 -17.16 2.17 8.40
C ILE A 69 -18.05 2.21 7.16
N VAL A 70 -17.68 1.54 6.08
CA VAL A 70 -18.54 1.35 4.89
C VAL A 70 -19.58 0.28 5.26
N PRO A 71 -20.88 0.50 4.96
CA PRO A 71 -21.90 -0.50 5.20
C PRO A 71 -21.54 -1.84 4.54
N GLU A 72 -21.96 -2.95 5.13
CA GLU A 72 -21.73 -4.32 4.63
C GLU A 72 -20.25 -4.72 4.43
N ASN A 73 -19.29 -3.89 4.86
CA ASN A 73 -17.88 -4.27 4.84
C ASN A 73 -17.53 -5.07 6.09
N THR A 74 -17.08 -6.31 5.87
CA THR A 74 -16.66 -7.20 6.97
C THR A 74 -15.29 -7.81 6.70
N TYR A 75 -14.55 -8.01 7.78
CA TYR A 75 -13.29 -8.74 7.78
C TYR A 75 -13.25 -9.72 8.95
N MET A 76 -12.89 -10.95 8.70
CA MET A 76 -12.63 -11.96 9.72
C MET A 76 -11.34 -12.70 9.43
N SER A 77 -10.53 -12.94 10.47
CA SER A 77 -9.38 -13.82 10.35
C SER A 77 -9.17 -14.68 11.58
N HIS A 78 -8.62 -15.88 11.33
CA HIS A 78 -8.19 -16.84 12.33
C HIS A 78 -6.72 -17.18 12.08
N ASN A 79 -5.89 -17.06 13.10
CA ASN A 79 -4.47 -17.37 13.06
C ASN A 79 -4.15 -18.42 14.11
N LEU A 80 -3.62 -19.55 13.68
CA LEU A 80 -3.12 -20.62 14.53
C LEU A 80 -1.62 -20.77 14.32
N LEU A 81 -0.87 -20.89 15.41
CA LEU A 81 0.56 -21.17 15.37
C LEU A 81 0.90 -22.21 16.45
N ALA A 82 1.57 -23.28 16.04
CA ALA A 82 2.19 -24.24 16.92
C ALA A 82 3.68 -24.33 16.63
N LYS A 83 4.51 -24.32 17.67
CA LYS A 83 5.96 -24.54 17.58
C LYS A 83 6.38 -25.53 18.66
N VAL A 84 7.23 -26.47 18.31
CA VAL A 84 7.83 -27.42 19.24
C VAL A 84 9.31 -27.55 18.94
N GLY A 85 10.14 -27.35 19.97
CA GLY A 85 11.58 -27.56 19.91
C GLY A 85 11.98 -28.74 20.76
N PHE A 86 12.90 -29.54 20.26
CA PHE A 86 13.47 -30.70 20.94
C PHE A 86 14.98 -30.57 21.03
N ASN A 87 15.53 -30.71 22.23
CA ASN A 87 16.96 -30.91 22.47
C ASN A 87 17.17 -32.42 22.63
N LEU A 88 17.53 -33.10 21.55
CA LEU A 88 17.77 -34.54 21.52
C LEU A 88 19.27 -34.75 21.73
N TRP A 89 19.64 -35.31 22.89
CA TRP A 89 21.03 -35.39 23.35
C TRP A 89 21.64 -33.97 23.49
N THR A 90 22.91 -33.87 23.78
CA THR A 90 23.61 -32.58 23.98
C THR A 90 23.98 -31.87 22.67
N LYS A 91 23.72 -32.50 21.50
CA LYS A 91 24.24 -32.04 20.20
C LYS A 91 23.19 -31.86 19.12
N LEU A 92 21.97 -32.34 19.31
CA LEU A 92 20.94 -32.31 18.27
C LEU A 92 19.75 -31.48 18.73
N HIS A 93 19.49 -30.39 18.00
CA HIS A 93 18.36 -29.50 18.22
C HIS A 93 17.42 -29.58 17.02
N VAL A 94 16.15 -29.83 17.27
CA VAL A 94 15.11 -29.95 16.23
C VAL A 94 13.98 -29.00 16.57
N ASP A 95 13.64 -28.10 15.65
CA ASP A 95 12.47 -27.23 15.76
C ASP A 95 11.47 -27.55 14.64
N VAL A 96 10.20 -27.60 15.01
CA VAL A 96 9.10 -27.78 14.06
C VAL A 96 8.05 -26.72 14.31
N SER A 97 7.51 -26.14 13.25
CA SER A 97 6.43 -25.15 13.34
C SER A 97 5.34 -25.42 12.30
N ALA A 98 4.10 -25.17 12.68
CA ALA A 98 2.96 -25.16 11.79
C ALA A 98 2.13 -23.91 12.03
N ARG A 99 1.76 -23.21 10.95
CA ARG A 99 0.89 -22.05 10.98
C ARG A 99 -0.26 -22.23 10.01
N TYR A 100 -1.44 -21.84 10.45
CA TYR A 100 -2.61 -21.72 9.62
C TYR A 100 -3.21 -20.32 9.76
N ASN A 101 -3.48 -19.67 8.65
CA ASN A 101 -4.20 -18.40 8.60
C ASN A 101 -5.40 -18.55 7.65
N ASN A 102 -6.57 -18.16 8.13
CA ASN A 102 -7.77 -18.06 7.33
C ASN A 102 -8.24 -16.60 7.35
N GLN A 103 -8.67 -16.07 6.21
CA GLN A 103 -9.24 -14.72 6.08
C GLN A 103 -10.52 -14.79 5.23
N HIS A 104 -11.52 -14.04 5.64
CA HIS A 104 -12.75 -13.80 4.90
C HIS A 104 -12.99 -12.29 4.86
N ILE A 105 -13.21 -11.75 3.67
CA ILE A 105 -13.41 -10.32 3.41
C ILE A 105 -14.62 -10.15 2.50
N GLU A 106 -15.56 -9.29 2.90
CA GLU A 106 -16.68 -8.88 2.08
C GLU A 106 -16.65 -7.36 1.88
N ASN A 107 -17.02 -6.90 0.69
CA ASN A 107 -17.08 -5.49 0.33
C ASN A 107 -15.80 -4.73 0.70
N GLN A 108 -14.63 -5.29 0.32
CA GLN A 108 -13.36 -4.60 0.54
C GLN A 108 -13.42 -3.21 -0.09
N PRO A 109 -13.20 -2.12 0.69
CA PRO A 109 -13.22 -0.77 0.16
C PRO A 109 -12.16 -0.56 -0.90
N THR A 110 -12.53 0.18 -1.94
CA THR A 110 -11.65 0.60 -3.04
C THR A 110 -11.58 2.12 -3.09
N ALA A 111 -10.51 2.66 -3.70
CA ALA A 111 -10.42 4.05 -4.10
C ALA A 111 -10.60 4.13 -5.63
N GLY A 112 -10.86 5.32 -6.16
CA GLY A 112 -11.03 5.56 -7.60
C GLY A 112 -12.47 5.77 -8.01
N TYR A 113 -12.68 5.85 -9.33
CA TYR A 113 -13.99 6.15 -9.93
C TYR A 113 -14.84 4.91 -10.24
N VAL A 114 -14.23 3.74 -10.31
CA VAL A 114 -14.93 2.50 -10.72
C VAL A 114 -15.03 1.54 -9.55
N GLY A 115 -16.21 0.99 -9.31
CA GLY A 115 -16.44 0.01 -8.26
C GLY A 115 -16.32 0.58 -6.83
N ASN A 116 -16.43 1.90 -6.67
CA ASN A 116 -16.29 2.60 -5.39
C ASN A 116 -17.61 3.22 -4.92
N PRO A 117 -18.27 2.64 -3.91
CA PRO A 117 -19.55 3.16 -3.41
C PRO A 117 -19.42 4.55 -2.75
N THR A 118 -18.24 4.94 -2.26
CA THR A 118 -17.99 6.27 -1.68
C THR A 118 -18.23 7.38 -2.70
N LEU A 119 -17.92 7.14 -3.98
CA LEU A 119 -18.15 8.10 -5.07
C LEU A 119 -19.63 8.52 -5.14
N GLY A 120 -20.56 7.57 -5.16
CA GLY A 120 -22.01 7.86 -5.20
C GLY A 120 -22.47 8.65 -3.97
N ALA A 121 -21.94 8.34 -2.78
CA ALA A 121 -22.28 9.07 -1.57
C ALA A 121 -21.78 10.54 -1.59
N TYR A 122 -20.58 10.79 -2.14
CA TYR A 122 -20.02 12.14 -2.17
C TYR A 122 -20.62 13.01 -3.27
N LEU A 123 -20.99 12.42 -4.41
CA LEU A 123 -21.57 13.13 -5.55
C LEU A 123 -23.09 13.16 -5.53
N PHE A 124 -23.73 12.67 -4.48
CA PHE A 124 -25.19 12.68 -4.36
C PHE A 124 -25.74 14.11 -4.52
N PRO A 125 -26.70 14.33 -5.43
CA PRO A 125 -27.22 15.66 -5.73
C PRO A 125 -27.88 16.31 -4.51
N ARG A 126 -27.59 17.58 -4.27
CA ARG A 126 -28.12 18.32 -3.14
C ARG A 126 -29.61 18.65 -3.36
N GLY A 127 -30.40 18.46 -2.29
CA GLY A 127 -31.85 18.66 -2.35
C GLY A 127 -32.64 17.40 -2.69
N GLU A 128 -32.01 16.33 -3.13
CA GLU A 128 -32.63 15.04 -3.34
C GLU A 128 -32.80 14.25 -2.03
N ASP A 129 -33.74 13.30 -2.02
CA ASP A 129 -34.05 12.49 -0.84
C ASP A 129 -33.12 11.27 -0.73
N TRP A 130 -32.07 11.41 0.08
CA TRP A 130 -31.12 10.34 0.37
C TRP A 130 -31.78 9.09 0.99
N ASP A 131 -32.71 9.27 1.93
CA ASP A 131 -33.34 8.17 2.65
C ASP A 131 -34.24 7.35 1.73
N TYR A 132 -34.85 8.00 0.74
CA TYR A 132 -35.58 7.30 -0.32
C TYR A 132 -34.66 6.36 -1.10
N TYR A 133 -33.53 6.87 -1.62
CA TYR A 133 -32.58 6.06 -2.40
C TYR A 133 -31.81 5.03 -1.57
N LYS A 134 -31.60 5.30 -0.29
CA LYS A 134 -31.05 4.33 0.65
C LYS A 134 -31.99 3.16 0.88
N SER A 135 -33.26 3.44 1.09
CA SER A 135 -34.28 2.42 1.39
C SER A 135 -34.77 1.70 0.12
N ASN A 136 -34.74 2.38 -1.01
CA ASN A 136 -35.18 1.88 -2.32
C ASN A 136 -34.02 1.86 -3.32
N TYR A 137 -32.88 1.26 -2.96
CA TYR A 137 -31.72 1.18 -3.85
C TYR A 137 -31.96 0.31 -5.08
N GLU A 138 -33.04 -0.46 -5.10
CA GLU A 138 -33.53 -1.23 -6.23
C GLU A 138 -35.04 -1.03 -6.43
N VAL A 139 -35.48 -1.14 -7.68
CA VAL A 139 -36.88 -1.06 -8.07
C VAL A 139 -37.21 -2.21 -9.03
N TYR A 140 -38.46 -2.67 -9.00
CA TYR A 140 -38.90 -3.76 -9.87
C TYR A 140 -39.16 -3.26 -11.29
N ASP A 141 -38.47 -3.88 -12.25
CA ASP A 141 -38.71 -3.71 -13.69
C ASP A 141 -39.64 -4.83 -14.18
N GLY A 142 -40.94 -4.47 -14.37
CA GLY A 142 -41.97 -5.43 -14.81
C GLY A 142 -41.76 -5.97 -16.21
N THR A 143 -41.01 -5.26 -17.08
CA THR A 143 -40.70 -5.70 -18.45
C THR A 143 -39.70 -6.83 -18.42
N ARG A 144 -38.72 -6.75 -17.55
CA ARG A 144 -37.59 -7.71 -17.40
C ARG A 144 -37.85 -8.75 -16.29
N ASN A 145 -38.87 -8.56 -15.48
CA ASN A 145 -39.20 -9.38 -14.34
C ASN A 145 -38.04 -9.54 -13.34
N ILE A 146 -37.31 -8.46 -13.08
CA ILE A 146 -36.19 -8.41 -12.15
C ILE A 146 -36.16 -7.07 -11.39
N ASN A 147 -35.47 -7.03 -10.23
CA ASN A 147 -35.10 -5.78 -9.61
C ASN A 147 -33.89 -5.18 -10.28
N VAL A 148 -33.91 -3.89 -10.53
CA VAL A 148 -32.85 -3.12 -11.17
C VAL A 148 -32.44 -1.95 -10.29
N HIS A 149 -31.28 -1.40 -10.56
CA HIS A 149 -30.68 -0.26 -9.88
C HIS A 149 -31.58 0.98 -9.90
N ASN A 150 -31.80 1.60 -8.75
CA ASN A 150 -32.51 2.85 -8.58
C ASN A 150 -31.56 3.97 -8.11
N TRP A 151 -31.43 5.02 -8.91
CA TRP A 151 -30.60 6.16 -8.61
C TRP A 151 -31.01 7.42 -9.36
N THR A 152 -30.50 8.57 -8.95
CA THR A 152 -30.78 9.88 -9.57
C THR A 152 -30.37 9.94 -11.04
N ASN A 153 -29.31 9.20 -11.41
CA ASN A 153 -28.86 9.07 -12.79
C ASN A 153 -28.47 7.62 -13.08
N THR A 154 -29.35 6.90 -13.78
CA THR A 154 -29.15 5.50 -14.15
C THR A 154 -28.34 5.32 -15.45
N ALA A 155 -27.99 6.42 -16.14
CA ALA A 155 -27.23 6.36 -17.40
C ALA A 155 -25.72 6.18 -17.20
N GLN A 156 -25.20 6.36 -15.99
CA GLN A 156 -23.77 6.30 -15.68
C GLN A 156 -23.52 5.35 -14.49
N GLU A 157 -23.18 4.10 -14.76
CA GLU A 157 -22.93 3.09 -13.73
C GLU A 157 -21.80 3.43 -12.74
N GLN A 158 -20.80 4.20 -13.18
CA GLN A 158 -19.70 4.65 -12.34
C GLN A 158 -20.17 5.53 -11.16
N PHE A 159 -21.36 6.14 -11.27
CA PHE A 159 -21.98 6.97 -10.23
C PHE A 159 -23.21 6.29 -9.62
N SER A 160 -23.14 4.99 -9.44
CA SER A 160 -24.24 4.15 -8.96
C SER A 160 -24.62 4.44 -7.51
N ASN A 161 -25.85 4.04 -7.15
CA ASN A 161 -26.30 4.01 -5.78
C ASN A 161 -25.34 3.18 -4.91
N PRO A 162 -24.73 3.75 -3.88
CA PRO A 162 -23.77 3.02 -3.04
C PRO A 162 -24.38 1.77 -2.40
N TYR A 163 -25.65 1.77 -2.03
CA TYR A 163 -26.32 0.61 -1.43
C TYR A 163 -26.61 -0.50 -2.45
N TRP A 164 -26.90 -0.14 -3.71
CA TRP A 164 -26.95 -1.12 -4.79
C TRP A 164 -25.59 -1.81 -4.97
N MET A 165 -24.50 -1.03 -5.03
CA MET A 165 -23.15 -1.60 -5.17
C MET A 165 -22.83 -2.56 -4.04
N LEU A 166 -23.09 -2.16 -2.79
CA LEU A 166 -22.76 -2.95 -1.60
C LEU A 166 -23.59 -4.24 -1.48
N ASN A 167 -24.81 -4.28 -2.03
CA ASN A 167 -25.70 -5.43 -1.92
C ASN A 167 -25.78 -6.28 -3.20
N ARG A 168 -25.58 -5.66 -4.38
CA ARG A 168 -25.76 -6.30 -5.70
C ARG A 168 -24.48 -6.42 -6.54
N GLN A 169 -23.38 -5.84 -6.03
CA GLN A 169 -22.04 -5.92 -6.64
C GLN A 169 -21.00 -6.25 -5.56
N LYS A 170 -21.36 -7.15 -4.65
CA LYS A 170 -20.59 -7.48 -3.45
C LYS A 170 -19.38 -8.37 -3.76
N PRO A 171 -18.13 -7.85 -3.68
CA PRO A 171 -16.95 -8.68 -3.78
C PRO A 171 -16.74 -9.48 -2.47
N VAL A 172 -16.46 -10.78 -2.63
CA VAL A 172 -16.18 -11.71 -1.53
C VAL A 172 -14.85 -12.38 -1.76
N SER A 173 -13.99 -12.38 -0.77
CA SER A 173 -12.67 -13.02 -0.81
C SER A 173 -12.49 -13.98 0.36
N TYR A 174 -11.99 -15.19 0.05
CA TYR A 174 -11.53 -16.15 1.04
C TYR A 174 -10.06 -16.46 0.77
N ARG A 175 -9.24 -16.44 1.84
CA ARG A 175 -7.83 -16.79 1.76
C ARG A 175 -7.47 -17.77 2.87
N ASN A 176 -6.87 -18.90 2.48
CA ASN A 176 -6.27 -19.86 3.39
C ASN A 176 -4.76 -19.92 3.15
N ARG A 177 -3.97 -19.88 4.20
CA ARG A 177 -2.52 -19.96 4.13
C ARG A 177 -2.02 -20.99 5.15
N TYR A 178 -1.25 -21.92 4.67
CA TYR A 178 -0.61 -22.98 5.45
C TYR A 178 0.91 -22.80 5.36
N GLU A 179 1.58 -22.87 6.49
CA GLU A 179 3.03 -22.80 6.56
C GLU A 179 3.53 -23.92 7.49
N PHE A 180 4.48 -24.70 6.99
CA PHE A 180 5.18 -25.74 7.75
C PHE A 180 6.66 -25.44 7.70
N GLY A 181 7.32 -25.40 8.86
CA GLY A 181 8.74 -25.14 9.00
C GLY A 181 9.40 -26.21 9.86
N GLY A 182 10.62 -26.56 9.51
CA GLY A 182 11.47 -27.45 10.31
C GLY A 182 12.92 -27.01 10.22
N SER A 183 13.65 -27.14 11.32
CA SER A 183 15.09 -26.99 11.37
C SER A 183 15.72 -28.12 12.19
N VAL A 184 16.87 -28.56 11.74
CA VAL A 184 17.71 -29.54 12.44
C VAL A 184 19.11 -28.95 12.54
N LYS A 185 19.55 -28.66 13.76
CA LYS A 185 20.92 -28.23 14.06
C LYS A 185 21.67 -29.35 14.75
N TYR A 186 22.85 -29.65 14.26
CA TYR A 186 23.76 -30.62 14.86
C TYR A 186 25.09 -29.96 15.21
N ASP A 187 25.47 -30.00 16.49
CA ASP A 187 26.74 -29.50 16.99
C ASP A 187 27.80 -30.60 16.83
N ILE A 188 28.61 -30.49 15.76
CA ILE A 188 29.61 -31.50 15.37
C ILE A 188 30.71 -31.56 16.43
N MET A 189 31.27 -30.39 16.76
CA MET A 189 32.26 -30.20 17.79
C MET A 189 32.16 -28.77 18.35
N GLU A 190 32.91 -28.47 19.40
CA GLU A 190 32.95 -27.14 19.96
C GLU A 190 33.23 -26.06 18.89
N GLY A 191 32.33 -25.12 18.79
CA GLY A 191 32.37 -24.02 17.83
C GLY A 191 31.87 -24.37 16.42
N LEU A 192 31.68 -25.67 16.05
CA LEU A 192 31.23 -26.04 14.71
C LEU A 192 29.85 -26.72 14.76
N SER A 193 28.90 -26.11 14.07
CA SER A 193 27.56 -26.65 13.89
C SER A 193 27.13 -26.69 12.42
N VAL A 194 26.22 -27.59 12.09
CA VAL A 194 25.51 -27.65 10.80
C VAL A 194 24.03 -27.56 11.05
N THR A 195 23.34 -26.69 10.29
CA THR A 195 21.89 -26.50 10.38
C THR A 195 21.26 -26.69 9.02
N GLY A 196 20.29 -27.61 8.92
CA GLY A 196 19.40 -27.74 7.79
C GLY A 196 18.03 -27.16 8.11
N ARG A 197 17.46 -26.35 7.22
CA ARG A 197 16.11 -25.79 7.36
C ARG A 197 15.27 -26.08 6.16
N LEU A 198 13.99 -26.38 6.38
CA LEU A 198 13.00 -26.55 5.34
C LEU A 198 11.74 -25.77 5.70
N ARG A 199 11.18 -25.08 4.73
CA ARG A 199 9.91 -24.37 4.85
C ARG A 199 9.07 -24.64 3.62
N TYR A 200 7.81 -25.00 3.86
CA TYR A 200 6.78 -25.12 2.83
C TYR A 200 5.63 -24.21 3.18
N GLU A 201 5.19 -23.45 2.20
CA GLU A 201 4.06 -22.53 2.30
C GLU A 201 3.10 -22.78 1.15
N ARG A 202 1.80 -22.78 1.44
CA ARG A 202 0.72 -22.84 0.46
C ARG A 202 -0.35 -21.82 0.79
N GLY A 203 -0.75 -21.06 -0.22
CA GLY A 203 -1.87 -20.12 -0.17
C GLY A 203 -2.93 -20.52 -1.20
N ASP A 204 -4.18 -20.59 -0.76
CA ASP A 204 -5.35 -20.81 -1.61
C ASP A 204 -6.27 -19.59 -1.42
N GLU A 205 -6.51 -18.85 -2.50
CA GLU A 205 -7.34 -17.64 -2.49
C GLU A 205 -8.45 -17.74 -3.53
N THR A 206 -9.67 -17.38 -3.14
CA THR A 206 -10.79 -17.21 -4.06
C THR A 206 -11.32 -15.79 -3.93
N TRP A 207 -11.65 -15.20 -5.07
CA TRP A 207 -12.29 -13.89 -5.15
C TRP A 207 -13.47 -13.99 -6.11
N ASN A 208 -14.66 -13.63 -5.63
CA ASN A 208 -15.91 -13.74 -6.36
C ASN A 208 -16.60 -12.37 -6.39
N LEU A 209 -17.08 -11.98 -7.56
CA LEU A 209 -17.92 -10.82 -7.74
C LEU A 209 -19.07 -11.16 -8.69
N ASN A 210 -20.29 -11.04 -8.18
CA ASN A 210 -21.50 -11.15 -8.97
C ASN A 210 -22.12 -9.75 -9.07
N GLU A 211 -22.08 -9.17 -10.26
CA GLU A 211 -22.70 -7.88 -10.56
C GLU A 211 -24.09 -8.14 -11.14
N TYR A 212 -25.14 -7.78 -10.39
CA TYR A 212 -26.52 -7.99 -10.82
C TYR A 212 -26.88 -7.12 -12.02
N ALA A 213 -27.86 -7.56 -12.79
CA ALA A 213 -28.41 -6.85 -13.94
C ALA A 213 -28.88 -5.45 -13.54
N SER A 214 -28.40 -4.42 -14.24
CA SER A 214 -28.69 -3.02 -13.95
C SER A 214 -29.72 -2.43 -14.91
N SER A 215 -30.29 -1.29 -14.54
CA SER A 215 -31.14 -0.46 -15.42
C SER A 215 -30.35 0.27 -16.50
N THR A 216 -29.04 0.32 -16.40
CA THR A 216 -28.20 1.09 -17.34
C THR A 216 -28.10 0.44 -18.70
N ALA A 217 -28.41 1.19 -19.73
CA ALA A 217 -28.47 0.73 -21.12
C ALA A 217 -27.11 0.44 -21.77
N GLY A 218 -26.01 0.49 -21.04
CA GLY A 218 -24.68 0.38 -21.61
C GLY A 218 -23.86 -0.80 -21.14
N ARG A 219 -24.16 -1.34 -19.98
CA ARG A 219 -23.38 -2.42 -19.36
C ARG A 219 -24.27 -3.27 -18.47
N ASN A 220 -24.01 -4.56 -18.45
CA ASN A 220 -24.52 -5.48 -17.45
C ASN A 220 -26.06 -5.67 -17.45
N LEU A 221 -26.69 -5.72 -18.62
CA LEU A 221 -28.14 -5.94 -18.75
C LEU A 221 -28.63 -7.27 -18.16
N LEU A 222 -27.75 -8.27 -18.07
CA LEU A 222 -28.10 -9.63 -17.67
C LEU A 222 -27.33 -10.13 -16.43
N GLY A 223 -26.39 -9.35 -15.92
CA GLY A 223 -25.55 -9.68 -14.79
C GLY A 223 -24.20 -10.30 -15.19
N THR A 224 -23.11 -9.87 -14.55
CA THR A 224 -21.74 -10.30 -14.81
C THR A 224 -21.25 -11.17 -13.66
N MET A 225 -20.65 -12.31 -13.98
CA MET A 225 -19.99 -13.20 -13.02
C MET A 225 -18.47 -13.07 -13.18
N LYS A 226 -17.77 -12.87 -12.07
CA LYS A 226 -16.31 -12.95 -12.01
C LYS A 226 -15.90 -13.89 -10.89
N ASP A 227 -15.17 -14.96 -11.23
CA ASP A 227 -14.63 -15.95 -10.27
C ASP A 227 -13.12 -16.07 -10.51
N THR A 228 -12.32 -15.76 -9.51
CA THR A 228 -10.87 -15.86 -9.56
C THR A 228 -10.38 -16.78 -8.46
N ARG A 229 -9.56 -17.77 -8.83
CA ARG A 229 -8.90 -18.69 -7.90
C ARG A 229 -7.40 -18.61 -8.10
N VAL A 230 -6.68 -18.36 -7.02
CA VAL A 230 -5.24 -18.27 -7.01
C VAL A 230 -4.68 -19.29 -6.03
N ASN A 231 -3.79 -20.14 -6.51
CA ASN A 231 -3.01 -21.06 -5.67
C ASN A 231 -1.55 -20.64 -5.75
N SER A 232 -0.93 -20.46 -4.60
CA SER A 232 0.49 -20.12 -4.47
C SER A 232 1.20 -21.16 -3.61
N GLU A 233 2.38 -21.59 -4.02
CA GLU A 233 3.21 -22.55 -3.29
C GLU A 233 4.64 -22.01 -3.24
N GLN A 234 5.27 -22.10 -2.08
CA GLN A 234 6.68 -21.82 -1.91
C GLN A 234 7.36 -22.94 -1.13
N THR A 235 8.44 -23.43 -1.67
CA THR A 235 9.36 -24.35 -0.98
C THR A 235 10.70 -23.64 -0.84
N TYR A 236 11.23 -23.58 0.37
CA TYR A 236 12.53 -23.06 0.69
C TYR A 236 13.31 -24.08 1.51
N GLY A 237 14.55 -24.31 1.18
CA GLY A 237 15.46 -25.11 1.97
C GLY A 237 16.87 -24.55 1.94
N ASP A 238 17.60 -24.66 3.06
CA ASP A 238 19.01 -24.30 3.14
C ASP A 238 19.80 -25.28 4.02
N LEU A 239 21.11 -25.28 3.77
CA LEU A 239 22.10 -25.96 4.60
C LEU A 239 23.19 -24.96 4.95
N LEU A 240 23.45 -24.81 6.26
CA LEU A 240 24.40 -23.87 6.83
C LEU A 240 25.45 -24.60 7.66
N ALA A 241 26.71 -24.30 7.44
CA ALA A 241 27.80 -24.66 8.34
C ALA A 241 28.27 -23.39 9.06
N GLN A 242 28.30 -23.41 10.38
CA GLN A 242 28.70 -22.27 11.21
C GLN A 242 29.87 -22.69 12.10
N TYR A 243 30.93 -21.87 12.05
CA TYR A 243 32.09 -22.01 12.90
C TYR A 243 32.34 -20.75 13.72
N ASN A 244 32.45 -20.90 15.06
CA ASN A 244 32.72 -19.82 16.00
C ASN A 244 33.92 -20.23 16.86
N LYS A 245 34.92 -19.34 16.94
CA LYS A 245 36.10 -19.56 17.74
C LYS A 245 36.61 -18.26 18.38
N THR A 246 36.92 -18.30 19.63
CA THR A 246 37.63 -17.21 20.36
C THR A 246 38.97 -17.72 20.83
N TRP A 247 40.02 -16.91 20.62
CA TRP A 247 41.39 -17.22 21.06
C TRP A 247 41.85 -16.19 22.09
N GLU A 248 42.24 -16.67 23.25
CA GLU A 248 42.84 -15.88 24.34
C GLU A 248 42.02 -14.62 24.71
N ASP A 249 40.70 -14.69 24.59
CA ASP A 249 39.77 -13.57 24.76
C ASP A 249 40.13 -12.31 23.94
N THR A 250 41.09 -12.47 23.01
CA THR A 250 41.63 -11.36 22.21
C THR A 250 41.07 -11.33 20.77
N TYR A 251 40.95 -12.49 20.13
CA TYR A 251 40.49 -12.62 18.77
C TYR A 251 39.26 -13.51 18.71
N SER A 252 38.28 -13.10 17.97
CA SER A 252 37.09 -13.93 17.66
C SER A 252 36.89 -14.07 16.17
N LEU A 253 36.45 -15.24 15.74
CA LEU A 253 36.07 -15.51 14.34
C LEU A 253 34.75 -16.23 14.33
N SER A 254 33.77 -15.69 13.60
CA SER A 254 32.53 -16.35 13.27
C SER A 254 32.43 -16.46 11.75
N VAL A 255 32.28 -17.68 11.23
CA VAL A 255 32.12 -17.94 9.80
C VAL A 255 30.87 -18.76 9.60
N THR A 256 30.02 -18.32 8.69
CA THR A 256 28.86 -19.09 8.21
C THR A 256 28.98 -19.26 6.71
N ALA A 257 28.90 -20.49 6.21
CA ALA A 257 28.85 -20.80 4.79
C ALA A 257 27.63 -21.69 4.52
N GLY A 258 26.98 -21.49 3.38
CA GLY A 258 25.79 -22.26 3.09
C GLY A 258 25.31 -22.12 1.65
N GLY A 259 24.31 -22.93 1.37
CA GLY A 259 23.56 -22.87 0.11
C GLY A 259 22.07 -22.94 0.36
N SER A 260 21.28 -22.33 -0.49
CA SER A 260 19.84 -22.36 -0.41
C SER A 260 19.18 -22.64 -1.77
N TYR A 261 18.02 -23.24 -1.69
CA TYR A 261 17.11 -23.49 -2.81
C TYR A 261 15.73 -22.89 -2.48
N GLN A 262 15.19 -22.13 -3.42
CA GLN A 262 13.83 -21.62 -3.33
C GLN A 262 13.07 -21.91 -4.62
N LYS A 263 11.87 -22.44 -4.48
CA LYS A 263 10.90 -22.63 -5.57
C LYS A 263 9.61 -21.93 -5.21
N THR A 264 9.16 -21.02 -6.08
CA THR A 264 7.85 -20.38 -5.98
C THR A 264 7.02 -20.76 -7.20
N LYS A 265 5.78 -21.20 -6.96
CA LYS A 265 4.82 -21.54 -8.02
C LYS A 265 3.53 -20.80 -7.73
N SER A 266 2.96 -20.16 -8.74
CA SER A 266 1.65 -19.52 -8.68
C SER A 266 0.81 -19.99 -9.87
N SER A 267 -0.43 -20.32 -9.62
CA SER A 267 -1.41 -20.60 -10.68
C SER A 267 -2.68 -19.84 -10.40
N SER A 268 -3.22 -19.17 -11.42
CA SER A 268 -4.54 -18.54 -11.32
C SER A 268 -5.47 -19.06 -12.41
N LEU A 269 -6.73 -19.17 -12.06
CA LEU A 269 -7.84 -19.39 -12.97
C LEU A 269 -8.84 -18.27 -12.76
N GLU A 270 -9.08 -17.49 -13.81
CA GLU A 270 -10.09 -16.44 -13.82
C GLU A 270 -11.16 -16.79 -14.84
N LEU A 271 -12.41 -16.74 -14.41
CA LEU A 271 -13.60 -16.94 -15.22
C LEU A 271 -14.44 -15.66 -15.20
N ILE A 272 -14.73 -15.09 -16.37
CA ILE A 272 -15.60 -13.92 -16.48
C ILE A 272 -16.71 -14.28 -17.47
N GLY A 273 -17.95 -14.26 -16.97
CA GLY A 273 -19.15 -14.31 -17.78
C GLY A 273 -19.71 -12.89 -17.88
N TRP A 274 -19.55 -12.26 -19.05
CA TRP A 274 -20.03 -10.91 -19.27
C TRP A 274 -21.53 -10.89 -19.52
N GLY A 275 -22.26 -10.15 -18.73
CA GLY A 275 -23.67 -9.87 -18.92
C GLY A 275 -23.93 -8.73 -19.90
N ASP A 276 -23.31 -8.79 -21.07
CA ASP A 276 -23.05 -7.72 -22.00
C ASP A 276 -24.27 -6.89 -22.40
N SER A 277 -24.03 -5.61 -22.71
CA SER A 277 -25.00 -4.63 -23.21
C SER A 277 -25.46 -4.93 -24.65
N GLN A 278 -24.72 -5.76 -25.37
CA GLN A 278 -25.07 -6.21 -26.70
C GLN A 278 -25.47 -7.69 -26.65
N PHE A 279 -26.68 -7.91 -26.24
CA PHE A 279 -27.38 -9.12 -26.58
C PHE A 279 -27.43 -9.18 -28.11
N SER A 280 -26.45 -9.84 -28.72
CA SER A 280 -26.44 -10.06 -30.15
C SER A 280 -27.20 -11.36 -30.44
N VAL A 281 -28.25 -11.25 -31.13
CA VAL A 281 -29.00 -12.38 -31.73
C VAL A 281 -28.69 -12.35 -33.23
N ASN A 282 -28.18 -13.43 -33.78
CA ASN A 282 -27.98 -13.51 -35.23
C ASN A 282 -29.35 -13.62 -35.97
N ASP A 283 -29.33 -13.54 -37.30
CA ASP A 283 -30.55 -13.62 -38.15
C ASP A 283 -31.37 -14.92 -37.94
N ALA A 284 -30.81 -15.94 -37.32
CA ALA A 284 -31.47 -17.21 -36.97
C ALA A 284 -32.05 -17.21 -35.55
N GLY A 285 -32.04 -16.09 -34.83
CA GLY A 285 -32.56 -15.98 -33.47
C GLY A 285 -31.64 -16.61 -32.39
N VAL A 286 -30.38 -16.89 -32.71
CA VAL A 286 -29.42 -17.50 -31.79
C VAL A 286 -28.66 -16.39 -31.05
N ILE A 287 -28.58 -16.49 -29.71
CA ILE A 287 -27.79 -15.61 -28.88
C ILE A 287 -26.31 -15.79 -29.21
N THR A 288 -25.62 -14.71 -29.53
CA THR A 288 -24.21 -14.72 -29.92
C THR A 288 -23.30 -14.03 -28.91
N SER A 289 -23.86 -13.32 -27.91
CA SER A 289 -23.13 -12.74 -26.78
C SER A 289 -24.04 -12.53 -25.56
N GLY A 290 -23.47 -12.40 -24.36
CA GLY A 290 -24.17 -12.14 -23.12
C GLY A 290 -24.55 -13.38 -22.32
N ALA A 291 -25.55 -13.27 -21.45
CA ALA A 291 -26.11 -14.35 -20.66
C ALA A 291 -27.46 -14.78 -21.19
N TYR A 292 -27.88 -16.03 -20.94
CA TYR A 292 -29.21 -16.53 -21.35
C TYR A 292 -30.33 -16.02 -20.43
N TYR A 293 -30.04 -15.92 -19.13
CA TYR A 293 -31.00 -15.48 -18.12
C TYR A 293 -30.37 -14.45 -17.18
N PRO A 294 -31.12 -13.42 -16.76
CA PRO A 294 -30.60 -12.39 -15.86
C PRO A 294 -30.33 -12.94 -14.46
N ASN A 295 -29.26 -12.46 -13.84
CA ASN A 295 -28.88 -12.74 -12.45
C ASN A 295 -28.67 -14.23 -12.10
N ILE A 296 -28.36 -15.07 -13.08
CA ILE A 296 -27.93 -16.46 -12.87
C ILE A 296 -26.42 -16.55 -13.05
N PHE A 297 -25.69 -16.58 -11.95
CA PHE A 297 -24.24 -16.55 -11.92
C PHE A 297 -23.65 -17.96 -11.99
N SER A 298 -23.81 -18.60 -13.14
CA SER A 298 -23.29 -19.93 -13.44
C SER A 298 -22.56 -19.90 -14.78
N PRO A 299 -21.41 -20.56 -14.91
CA PRO A 299 -20.69 -20.64 -16.19
C PRO A 299 -21.56 -21.09 -17.37
N ALA A 300 -22.53 -21.97 -17.11
CA ALA A 300 -23.45 -22.47 -18.13
C ALA A 300 -24.46 -21.42 -18.63
N ASN A 301 -24.62 -20.31 -17.91
CA ASN A 301 -25.57 -19.23 -18.29
C ASN A 301 -24.99 -18.22 -19.28
N TYR A 302 -23.70 -18.29 -19.58
CA TYR A 302 -23.05 -17.33 -20.47
C TYR A 302 -22.75 -17.94 -21.82
N TYR A 303 -23.11 -17.23 -22.90
CA TYR A 303 -22.80 -17.67 -24.26
C TYR A 303 -21.31 -17.81 -24.48
N LYS A 304 -20.52 -16.87 -23.98
CA LYS A 304 -19.07 -16.89 -24.02
C LYS A 304 -18.51 -16.63 -22.62
N LEU A 305 -17.74 -17.57 -22.13
CA LEU A 305 -17.01 -17.46 -20.87
C LEU A 305 -15.56 -17.11 -21.18
N GLN A 306 -15.13 -15.92 -20.77
CA GLN A 306 -13.71 -15.59 -20.82
C GLN A 306 -12.99 -16.40 -19.74
N THR A 307 -12.04 -17.21 -20.14
CA THR A 307 -11.25 -18.05 -19.25
C THR A 307 -9.78 -17.68 -19.39
N THR A 308 -9.18 -17.21 -18.30
CA THR A 308 -7.75 -16.91 -18.24
C THR A 308 -7.10 -17.83 -17.24
N LYS A 309 -6.15 -18.66 -17.70
CA LYS A 309 -5.34 -19.51 -16.84
C LYS A 309 -3.89 -19.11 -16.93
N THR A 310 -3.30 -18.74 -15.79
CA THR A 310 -1.87 -18.44 -15.69
C THR A 310 -1.16 -19.47 -14.84
N LEU A 311 0.06 -19.78 -15.22
CA LEU A 311 0.98 -20.62 -14.45
C LEU A 311 2.35 -19.92 -14.47
N ALA A 312 2.88 -19.66 -13.29
CA ALA A 312 4.18 -19.06 -13.11
C ALA A 312 5.02 -19.88 -12.14
N GLU A 313 6.25 -20.20 -12.50
CA GLU A 313 7.20 -20.91 -11.65
C GLU A 313 8.55 -20.19 -11.69
N LYS A 314 9.12 -19.97 -10.51
CA LYS A 314 10.45 -19.38 -10.33
C LYS A 314 11.28 -20.26 -9.43
N ARG A 315 12.56 -20.42 -9.78
CA ARG A 315 13.56 -21.10 -8.96
C ARG A 315 14.75 -20.18 -8.73
N LEU A 316 15.25 -20.19 -7.52
CA LEU A 316 16.43 -19.46 -7.11
C LEU A 316 17.35 -20.41 -6.34
N ASN A 317 18.58 -20.57 -6.84
CA ASN A 317 19.65 -21.28 -6.14
C ASN A 317 20.67 -20.27 -5.66
N SER A 318 21.26 -20.50 -4.51
CA SER A 318 22.20 -19.58 -3.93
C SER A 318 23.31 -20.29 -3.19
N VAL A 319 24.50 -19.71 -3.25
CA VAL A 319 25.59 -20.03 -2.31
C VAL A 319 26.08 -18.74 -1.66
N PHE A 320 26.40 -18.80 -0.38
CA PHE A 320 26.82 -17.62 0.36
C PHE A 320 27.76 -17.97 1.50
N ALA A 321 28.56 -16.99 1.87
CA ALA A 321 29.40 -17.05 3.07
C ALA A 321 29.43 -15.69 3.76
N THR A 322 29.50 -15.72 5.08
CA THR A 322 29.73 -14.55 5.92
C THR A 322 30.86 -14.84 6.87
N ALA A 323 31.72 -13.87 7.14
CA ALA A 323 32.77 -13.96 8.15
C ALA A 323 32.81 -12.68 8.95
N GLN A 324 32.84 -12.81 10.27
CA GLN A 324 33.08 -11.72 11.22
C GLN A 324 34.36 -12.01 11.96
N PHE A 325 35.30 -11.08 11.92
CA PHE A 325 36.51 -11.08 12.73
C PHE A 325 36.40 -10.03 13.83
N GLY A 326 36.65 -10.42 15.05
CA GLY A 326 36.67 -9.54 16.23
C GLY A 326 38.05 -9.45 16.87
N TYR A 327 38.41 -8.26 17.34
CA TYR A 327 39.61 -7.99 18.10
C TYR A 327 39.29 -7.27 19.42
N LYS A 328 39.68 -7.87 20.55
CA LYS A 328 39.46 -7.37 21.91
C LYS A 328 38.01 -6.95 22.19
N GLU A 329 37.04 -7.67 21.63
CA GLU A 329 35.61 -7.34 21.72
C GLU A 329 35.29 -5.88 21.38
N GLY A 330 36.21 -5.16 20.75
CA GLY A 330 36.07 -3.74 20.46
C GLY A 330 36.15 -3.37 18.97
N LEU A 331 36.87 -4.15 18.15
CA LEU A 331 36.93 -3.96 16.69
C LEU A 331 36.32 -5.18 16.00
N PHE A 332 35.39 -4.95 15.08
CA PHE A 332 34.79 -6.01 14.28
C PHE A 332 34.86 -5.65 12.79
N ILE A 333 35.21 -6.66 11.99
CA ILE A 333 35.20 -6.58 10.52
C ILE A 333 34.28 -7.68 10.03
N ASP A 334 33.27 -7.31 9.26
CA ASP A 334 32.28 -8.18 8.66
C ASP A 334 32.49 -8.23 7.15
N VAL A 335 32.53 -9.43 6.59
CA VAL A 335 32.56 -9.64 5.14
C VAL A 335 31.48 -10.63 4.77
N SER A 336 30.74 -10.35 3.73
CA SER A 336 29.80 -11.31 3.17
C SER A 336 29.88 -11.37 1.66
N ALA A 337 29.58 -12.53 1.12
CA ALA A 337 29.51 -12.77 -0.30
C ALA A 337 28.37 -13.74 -0.61
N ARG A 338 27.60 -13.43 -1.64
CA ARG A 338 26.50 -14.28 -2.11
C ARG A 338 26.50 -14.32 -3.63
N ASN A 339 26.22 -15.49 -4.18
CA ASN A 339 25.93 -15.66 -5.60
C ASN A 339 24.57 -16.35 -5.77
N ASP A 340 23.72 -15.76 -6.60
CA ASP A 340 22.41 -16.29 -6.93
C ASP A 340 22.33 -16.67 -8.41
N TRP A 341 21.56 -17.74 -8.67
CA TRP A 341 21.15 -18.18 -10.01
C TRP A 341 19.62 -18.19 -10.07
N SER A 342 19.06 -17.26 -10.87
CA SER A 342 17.60 -17.16 -11.02
C SER A 342 17.10 -17.70 -12.34
N SER A 343 16.04 -18.49 -12.29
CA SER A 343 15.37 -18.98 -13.48
C SER A 343 14.67 -17.88 -14.30
N THR A 344 14.40 -16.70 -13.71
CA THR A 344 13.81 -15.57 -14.42
C THR A 344 14.81 -14.87 -15.36
N LEU A 345 16.09 -15.07 -15.12
CA LEU A 345 17.18 -14.60 -15.95
C LEU A 345 17.80 -15.71 -16.83
N ALA A 346 17.14 -16.88 -16.88
CA ALA A 346 17.57 -17.93 -17.79
C ALA A 346 17.62 -17.42 -19.24
N PHE A 347 18.61 -17.89 -20.00
CA PHE A 347 18.91 -17.48 -21.38
C PHE A 347 19.41 -16.04 -21.54
N THR A 348 19.75 -15.35 -20.45
CA THR A 348 20.47 -14.08 -20.47
C THR A 348 21.91 -14.24 -19.96
N ASP A 349 22.77 -13.26 -20.26
CA ASP A 349 24.13 -13.20 -19.72
C ASP A 349 24.17 -12.96 -18.21
N GLY A 350 23.05 -12.54 -17.62
CA GLY A 350 22.88 -12.19 -16.21
C GLY A 350 22.29 -13.28 -15.32
N VAL A 351 22.22 -14.54 -15.78
CA VAL A 351 21.63 -15.66 -15.00
C VAL A 351 22.26 -15.87 -13.62
N SER A 352 23.54 -15.56 -13.51
CA SER A 352 24.35 -15.61 -12.28
C SER A 352 24.76 -14.21 -11.87
N PHE A 353 24.48 -13.83 -10.63
CA PHE A 353 24.85 -12.51 -10.12
C PHE A 353 25.42 -12.60 -8.71
N PHE A 354 26.58 -11.95 -8.58
CA PHE A 354 27.39 -11.93 -7.36
C PHE A 354 27.29 -10.57 -6.68
N TYR A 355 27.13 -10.59 -5.36
CA TYR A 355 27.06 -9.39 -4.55
C TYR A 355 27.76 -9.55 -3.19
N PRO A 356 28.84 -8.78 -2.99
CA PRO A 356 29.59 -8.72 -1.76
C PRO A 356 29.11 -7.61 -0.83
N SER A 357 29.46 -7.75 0.46
CA SER A 357 29.45 -6.63 1.38
C SER A 357 30.64 -6.68 2.32
N VAL A 358 31.07 -5.51 2.79
CA VAL A 358 32.09 -5.35 3.82
C VAL A 358 31.62 -4.29 4.82
N GLY A 359 31.82 -4.57 6.09
CA GLY A 359 31.52 -3.66 7.18
C GLY A 359 32.65 -3.65 8.20
N ALA A 360 32.78 -2.55 8.91
CA ALA A 360 33.65 -2.43 10.07
C ALA A 360 32.91 -1.68 11.19
N SER A 361 33.11 -2.10 12.41
CA SER A 361 32.64 -1.37 13.59
C SER A 361 33.69 -1.38 14.68
N VAL A 362 33.80 -0.25 15.38
CA VAL A 362 34.71 -0.08 16.50
C VAL A 362 33.97 0.46 17.72
N LEU A 363 34.07 -0.26 18.82
CA LEU A 363 33.62 0.17 20.14
C LEU A 363 34.78 0.89 20.80
N LEU A 364 34.80 2.22 20.71
CA LEU A 364 35.93 3.02 21.21
C LEU A 364 36.02 2.99 22.72
N ASP A 365 34.93 2.78 23.45
CA ASP A 365 34.89 2.58 24.89
C ASP A 365 35.65 1.34 25.38
N ARG A 366 35.95 0.38 24.49
CA ARG A 366 36.81 -0.77 24.79
C ARG A 366 38.30 -0.44 24.73
N PHE A 367 38.69 0.67 24.09
CA PHE A 367 40.08 1.07 23.89
C PHE A 367 40.44 2.37 24.60
N ILE A 368 39.44 3.23 24.85
CA ILE A 368 39.62 4.55 25.45
C ILE A 368 38.65 4.68 26.61
N ASP A 369 39.15 5.04 27.77
CA ASP A 369 38.29 5.36 28.92
C ASP A 369 37.72 6.76 28.78
N PHE A 370 36.44 6.84 28.48
CA PHE A 370 35.67 8.09 28.39
C PHE A 370 35.04 8.51 29.72
N GLY A 371 35.36 7.77 30.82
CA GLY A 371 34.81 8.02 32.14
C GLY A 371 33.38 7.48 32.32
N LYS A 372 32.79 7.73 33.50
CA LYS A 372 31.56 7.08 33.98
C LYS A 372 30.27 7.45 33.21
N ASN A 373 30.36 8.44 32.31
CA ASN A 373 29.18 8.95 31.63
C ASN A 373 29.00 8.37 30.22
N VAL A 374 29.96 7.58 29.75
CA VAL A 374 29.89 6.92 28.42
C VAL A 374 29.86 5.42 28.65
N ASP A 375 28.76 4.78 28.31
CA ASP A 375 28.57 3.33 28.48
C ASP A 375 28.84 2.59 27.16
N LEU A 376 28.61 3.24 26.02
CA LEU A 376 28.92 2.74 24.70
C LEU A 376 29.29 3.91 23.77
N PHE A 377 30.36 3.76 23.01
CA PHE A 377 30.74 4.64 21.92
C PHE A 377 31.18 3.80 20.72
N LYS A 378 30.23 3.54 19.80
CA LYS A 378 30.46 2.69 18.65
C LYS A 378 30.36 3.48 17.35
N LEU A 379 31.37 3.37 16.51
CA LEU A 379 31.35 3.83 15.12
C LEU A 379 31.21 2.62 14.19
N ARG A 380 30.46 2.79 13.11
CA ARG A 380 30.26 1.75 12.08
C ARG A 380 30.29 2.33 10.69
N ALA A 381 30.81 1.55 9.75
CA ALA A 381 30.76 1.87 8.33
C ALA A 381 30.59 0.57 7.54
N SER A 382 29.78 0.60 6.50
CA SER A 382 29.58 -0.54 5.63
C SER A 382 29.37 -0.12 4.17
N TYR A 383 29.81 -0.99 3.28
CA TYR A 383 29.52 -0.90 1.85
C TYR A 383 28.98 -2.24 1.37
N SER A 384 27.82 -2.21 0.72
CA SER A 384 27.17 -3.41 0.21
C SER A 384 26.70 -3.24 -1.22
N ILE A 385 26.69 -4.33 -1.94
CA ILE A 385 26.04 -4.45 -3.25
C ILE A 385 24.95 -5.51 -3.10
N VAL A 386 23.73 -5.19 -3.52
CA VAL A 386 22.59 -6.12 -3.53
C VAL A 386 22.07 -6.23 -4.94
N GLY A 387 21.86 -7.46 -5.41
CA GLY A 387 21.23 -7.74 -6.69
C GLY A 387 19.76 -8.13 -6.54
N ASN A 388 18.95 -7.79 -7.55
CA ASN A 388 17.58 -8.25 -7.66
C ASN A 388 17.35 -8.79 -9.07
N ASP A 389 16.60 -9.90 -9.18
CA ASP A 389 16.23 -10.46 -10.48
C ASP A 389 14.98 -9.74 -11.06
N VAL A 390 14.54 -10.19 -12.23
CA VAL A 390 13.39 -9.62 -12.94
C VAL A 390 12.14 -10.47 -12.76
N PRO A 391 10.93 -9.91 -12.97
CA PRO A 391 9.69 -10.67 -12.97
C PRO A 391 9.69 -11.82 -13.99
N ILE A 392 8.86 -12.83 -13.71
CA ILE A 392 8.69 -13.97 -14.61
C ILE A 392 8.12 -13.49 -15.95
N GLY A 393 8.71 -13.93 -17.05
CA GLY A 393 8.24 -13.66 -18.41
C GLY A 393 8.84 -12.44 -19.10
N VAL A 394 9.73 -11.69 -18.43
CA VAL A 394 10.42 -10.53 -19.03
C VAL A 394 11.49 -10.96 -20.04
N THR A 395 12.15 -12.09 -19.79
CA THR A 395 13.28 -12.58 -20.62
C THR A 395 12.85 -13.57 -21.73
N ASN A 396 11.58 -13.94 -21.79
CA ASN A 396 11.06 -14.92 -22.75
C ASN A 396 9.85 -14.39 -23.49
N GLU A 397 9.88 -14.42 -24.79
CA GLU A 397 8.73 -14.16 -25.64
C GLU A 397 7.69 -15.28 -25.45
N ARG A 398 6.42 -14.91 -25.29
CA ARG A 398 5.33 -15.85 -25.10
C ARG A 398 4.23 -15.58 -26.10
N TYR A 399 3.90 -16.59 -26.86
CA TYR A 399 2.63 -16.63 -27.59
C TYR A 399 1.51 -16.92 -26.60
N THR A 400 0.38 -16.28 -26.76
CA THR A 400 -0.83 -16.53 -25.96
C THR A 400 -1.88 -17.20 -26.84
N LEU A 401 -2.61 -18.14 -26.25
CA LEU A 401 -3.73 -18.78 -26.91
C LEU A 401 -4.94 -17.86 -26.79
N GLY A 402 -5.39 -17.33 -27.90
CA GLY A 402 -6.60 -16.51 -27.99
C GLY A 402 -7.85 -17.35 -28.16
N ASP A 403 -8.96 -16.68 -28.45
CA ASP A 403 -10.25 -17.29 -28.69
C ASP A 403 -10.18 -18.26 -29.88
N GLN A 404 -10.92 -19.39 -29.78
CA GLN A 404 -11.03 -20.40 -30.83
C GLN A 404 -9.68 -21.04 -31.25
N GLY A 405 -8.67 -20.98 -30.36
CA GLY A 405 -7.36 -21.53 -30.64
C GLY A 405 -6.43 -20.62 -31.45
N ALA A 406 -6.79 -19.37 -31.66
CA ALA A 406 -5.90 -18.40 -32.31
C ALA A 406 -4.60 -18.24 -31.53
N LEU A 407 -3.46 -18.28 -32.20
CA LEU A 407 -2.15 -18.06 -31.61
C LEU A 407 -1.78 -16.58 -31.74
N ASN A 408 -1.88 -15.84 -30.64
CA ASN A 408 -1.49 -14.45 -30.61
C ASN A 408 0.00 -14.30 -30.43
N PRO A 409 0.71 -13.55 -31.26
CA PRO A 409 2.13 -13.30 -31.10
C PRO A 409 2.41 -12.48 -29.83
N PRO A 410 3.65 -12.50 -29.33
CA PRO A 410 4.03 -11.67 -28.19
C PRO A 410 3.89 -10.20 -28.54
N GLU A 411 3.27 -9.43 -27.65
CA GLU A 411 3.15 -7.97 -27.79
C GLU A 411 4.41 -7.23 -27.31
N LYS A 412 5.28 -7.94 -26.58
CA LYS A 412 6.49 -7.39 -25.97
C LYS A 412 7.72 -8.16 -26.41
N SER A 413 8.79 -7.43 -26.73
CA SER A 413 10.07 -8.06 -27.03
C SER A 413 10.72 -8.60 -25.76
N SER A 414 11.25 -9.80 -25.83
CA SER A 414 12.19 -10.29 -24.83
C SER A 414 13.54 -9.58 -24.95
N PHE A 415 14.22 -9.42 -23.82
CA PHE A 415 15.49 -8.73 -23.78
C PHE A 415 16.59 -9.68 -23.26
N ARG A 416 17.38 -10.25 -24.18
CA ARG A 416 18.40 -11.26 -23.84
C ARG A 416 19.62 -10.70 -23.11
N THR A 417 19.91 -9.41 -23.28
CA THR A 417 21.03 -8.74 -22.62
C THR A 417 20.63 -8.10 -21.28
N LEU A 418 19.46 -8.47 -20.76
CA LEU A 418 18.94 -7.94 -19.51
C LEU A 418 19.84 -8.34 -18.34
N LYS A 419 20.27 -7.32 -17.59
CA LYS A 419 21.11 -7.47 -16.40
C LYS A 419 20.25 -7.42 -15.15
N PRO A 420 20.63 -8.10 -14.05
CA PRO A 420 19.99 -7.91 -12.76
C PRO A 420 20.14 -6.45 -12.30
N GLU A 421 19.10 -5.95 -11.66
CA GLU A 421 19.17 -4.68 -10.95
C GLU A 421 20.20 -4.76 -9.82
N LYS A 422 20.98 -3.69 -9.61
CA LYS A 422 21.99 -3.60 -8.56
C LYS A 422 21.83 -2.34 -7.73
N THR A 423 21.75 -2.50 -6.43
CA THR A 423 21.79 -1.42 -5.45
C THR A 423 23.12 -1.43 -4.73
N ASN A 424 23.88 -0.34 -4.86
CA ASN A 424 25.10 -0.07 -4.11
C ASN A 424 24.73 0.82 -2.92
N SER A 425 25.09 0.41 -1.70
CA SER A 425 24.80 1.15 -0.46
C SER A 425 26.08 1.44 0.31
N LEU A 426 26.27 2.70 0.69
CA LEU A 426 27.25 3.15 1.67
C LEU A 426 26.49 3.62 2.90
N GLU A 427 26.88 3.11 4.08
CA GLU A 427 26.33 3.54 5.36
C GLU A 427 27.46 3.85 6.32
N VAL A 428 27.30 4.96 7.05
CA VAL A 428 28.20 5.36 8.15
C VAL A 428 27.32 5.71 9.35
N GLY A 429 27.63 5.16 10.50
CA GLY A 429 26.80 5.35 11.69
C GLY A 429 27.58 5.49 12.99
N PHE A 430 26.88 6.04 13.95
CA PHE A 430 27.30 6.17 15.33
C PHE A 430 26.21 5.64 16.25
N ASP A 431 26.57 4.75 17.18
CA ASP A 431 25.71 4.28 18.26
C ASP A 431 26.34 4.68 19.59
N GLY A 432 25.63 5.43 20.39
CA GLY A 432 26.10 5.91 21.69
C GLY A 432 25.11 5.61 22.80
N THR A 433 25.62 5.24 23.97
CA THR A 433 24.84 5.08 25.19
C THR A 433 25.56 5.81 26.30
N PHE A 434 24.83 6.62 27.05
CA PHE A 434 25.41 7.54 28.04
C PHE A 434 24.62 7.54 29.34
N PHE A 435 25.27 8.00 30.42
CA PHE A 435 24.68 8.25 31.74
C PHE A 435 24.02 7.01 32.34
N GLN A 436 24.76 5.89 32.36
CA GLN A 436 24.29 4.61 32.90
C GLN A 436 23.09 4.06 32.13
N ASN A 437 23.21 4.02 30.79
CA ASN A 437 22.21 3.57 29.85
C ASN A 437 20.92 4.42 29.83
N ARG A 438 20.96 5.66 30.30
CA ARG A 438 19.78 6.54 30.30
C ARG A 438 19.55 7.26 28.99
N PHE A 439 20.61 7.62 28.27
CA PHE A 439 20.53 8.32 27.00
C PHE A 439 21.13 7.48 25.88
N ASN A 440 20.33 7.17 24.87
CA ASN A 440 20.72 6.38 23.72
C ASN A 440 20.64 7.26 22.46
N VAL A 441 21.67 7.17 21.62
CA VAL A 441 21.76 7.88 20.35
C VAL A 441 22.13 6.89 19.26
N ASN A 442 21.36 6.88 18.17
CA ASN A 442 21.72 6.22 16.94
C ASN A 442 21.66 7.26 15.80
N LEU A 443 22.77 7.42 15.09
CA LEU A 443 22.90 8.30 13.93
C LEU A 443 23.36 7.47 12.75
N THR A 444 22.70 7.58 11.61
CA THR A 444 23.10 6.92 10.38
C THR A 444 23.03 7.89 9.21
N TYR A 445 24.10 8.00 8.47
CA TYR A 445 24.10 8.55 7.11
C TYR A 445 24.11 7.39 6.12
N TYR A 446 23.28 7.47 5.09
CA TYR A 446 23.28 6.49 4.01
C TYR A 446 23.27 7.16 2.63
N LYS A 447 23.84 6.44 1.67
CA LYS A 447 23.75 6.78 0.26
C LYS A 447 23.62 5.49 -0.55
N THR A 448 22.51 5.36 -1.27
CA THR A 448 22.21 4.21 -2.10
C THR A 448 22.04 4.62 -3.56
N ASN A 449 22.54 3.81 -4.48
CA ASN A 449 22.35 3.97 -5.92
C ASN A 449 21.82 2.67 -6.50
N THR A 450 20.61 2.70 -7.03
CA THR A 450 19.99 1.58 -7.73
C THR A 450 20.19 1.76 -9.23
N LYS A 451 20.89 0.82 -9.84
CA LYS A 451 21.28 0.83 -11.25
C LYS A 451 20.71 -0.35 -12.01
N ASN A 452 20.66 -0.25 -13.33
CA ASN A 452 20.12 -1.26 -14.24
C ASN A 452 18.67 -1.63 -13.95
N GLN A 453 17.86 -0.66 -13.53
CA GLN A 453 16.42 -0.89 -13.40
C GLN A 453 15.86 -1.28 -14.78
N TYR A 454 14.85 -2.15 -14.80
CA TYR A 454 14.21 -2.49 -16.06
C TYR A 454 12.99 -1.58 -16.28
N PHE A 455 12.87 -1.08 -17.52
CA PHE A 455 11.76 -0.26 -17.96
C PHE A 455 11.06 -0.92 -19.13
N ASP A 456 9.73 -0.80 -19.18
CA ASP A 456 8.91 -1.20 -20.32
C ASP A 456 8.62 0.05 -21.14
N ILE A 457 9.34 0.20 -22.26
CA ILE A 457 9.24 1.35 -23.14
C ILE A 457 8.50 0.99 -24.44
N SER A 458 7.86 1.97 -25.07
CA SER A 458 7.21 1.76 -26.36
C SER A 458 8.21 1.26 -27.41
N ALA A 459 7.83 0.23 -28.16
CA ALA A 459 8.62 -0.25 -29.29
C ALA A 459 8.29 0.53 -30.55
N PRO A 460 9.23 0.68 -31.51
CA PRO A 460 8.91 1.23 -32.83
C PRO A 460 7.81 0.39 -33.49
N TRP A 461 6.82 1.05 -34.11
CA TRP A 461 5.65 0.39 -34.68
C TRP A 461 6.00 -0.63 -35.77
N GLU A 462 7.13 -0.42 -36.47
CA GLU A 462 7.68 -1.30 -37.52
C GLU A 462 8.03 -2.70 -36.98
N THR A 463 8.26 -2.83 -35.68
CA THR A 463 8.58 -4.12 -35.03
C THR A 463 7.34 -5.01 -34.86
N GLY A 464 6.13 -4.46 -34.99
CA GLY A 464 4.89 -5.13 -34.69
C GLY A 464 4.67 -5.38 -33.21
N LEU A 465 5.51 -4.82 -32.33
CA LEU A 465 5.46 -4.97 -30.88
C LEU A 465 4.90 -3.68 -30.24
N LYS A 466 4.20 -3.81 -29.13
CA LYS A 466 3.70 -2.65 -28.38
C LYS A 466 4.80 -2.02 -27.51
N SER A 467 5.65 -2.85 -26.93
CA SER A 467 6.71 -2.40 -26.03
C SER A 467 7.92 -3.34 -26.00
N ARG A 468 9.01 -2.84 -25.45
CA ARG A 468 10.24 -3.60 -25.19
C ARG A 468 10.80 -3.27 -23.81
N TYR A 469 11.51 -4.23 -23.22
CA TYR A 469 12.22 -4.02 -21.96
C TYR A 469 13.64 -3.53 -22.22
N ILE A 470 14.08 -2.57 -21.40
CA ILE A 470 15.47 -2.11 -21.36
C ILE A 470 15.96 -2.07 -19.90
N ASN A 471 17.28 -2.25 -19.71
CA ASN A 471 17.94 -1.88 -18.45
C ASN A 471 18.42 -0.45 -18.54
N ALA A 472 17.99 0.38 -17.62
CA ALA A 472 18.38 1.76 -17.61
C ALA A 472 18.32 2.35 -16.20
N GLY A 473 18.79 3.56 -16.09
CA GLY A 473 18.62 4.39 -14.94
C GLY A 473 19.60 4.16 -13.80
N ASN A 474 19.75 5.23 -13.04
CA ASN A 474 20.46 5.30 -11.78
C ASN A 474 19.65 6.19 -10.85
N VAL A 475 18.95 5.60 -9.90
CA VAL A 475 18.19 6.31 -8.89
C VAL A 475 18.99 6.32 -7.60
N GLN A 476 19.26 7.51 -7.09
CA GLN A 476 19.99 7.73 -5.84
C GLN A 476 19.04 8.11 -4.71
N ASN A 477 19.24 7.52 -3.53
CA ASN A 477 18.68 7.96 -2.27
C ASN A 477 19.83 8.25 -1.31
N GLN A 478 19.79 9.40 -0.65
CA GLN A 478 20.74 9.73 0.39
C GLN A 478 20.04 10.46 1.54
N GLY A 479 20.47 10.18 2.76
CA GLY A 479 19.79 10.75 3.89
C GLY A 479 20.46 10.49 5.23
N PHE A 480 19.73 10.93 6.25
CA PHE A 480 20.12 10.77 7.65
C PHE A 480 18.97 10.16 8.42
N GLU A 481 19.31 9.25 9.31
CA GLU A 481 18.39 8.69 10.30
C GLU A 481 18.94 8.95 11.70
N VAL A 482 18.07 9.39 12.57
CA VAL A 482 18.41 9.73 13.97
C VAL A 482 17.38 9.09 14.88
N SER A 483 17.86 8.36 15.89
CA SER A 483 17.03 7.89 17.01
C SER A 483 17.64 8.38 18.31
N LEU A 484 16.85 9.07 19.13
CA LEU A 484 17.23 9.57 20.45
C LEU A 484 16.29 8.98 21.49
N GLY A 485 16.86 8.24 22.43
CA GLY A 485 16.12 7.64 23.54
C GLY A 485 16.59 8.21 24.88
N TRP A 486 15.65 8.52 25.75
CA TRP A 486 15.94 8.85 27.14
C TRP A 486 15.05 8.02 28.06
N TYR A 487 15.66 7.43 29.08
CA TYR A 487 14.95 6.75 30.16
C TYR A 487 15.48 7.23 31.51
N ASN A 488 14.57 7.58 32.42
CA ASN A 488 14.93 7.88 33.79
C ASN A 488 13.86 7.39 34.78
N GLN A 489 14.31 6.78 35.83
CA GLN A 489 13.51 6.47 36.99
C GLN A 489 13.78 7.54 38.05
N PHE A 490 12.83 8.46 38.25
CA PHE A 490 12.98 9.58 39.18
C PHE A 490 12.73 9.17 40.61
N THR A 491 11.82 8.23 40.81
CA THR A 491 11.51 7.64 42.11
C THR A 491 11.17 6.15 41.94
N ASP A 492 11.04 5.39 43.01
CA ASP A 492 10.61 3.98 42.98
C ASP A 492 9.25 3.81 42.29
N ASN A 493 8.43 4.86 42.29
CA ASN A 493 7.08 4.86 41.74
C ASN A 493 6.92 5.60 40.40
N PHE A 494 7.93 6.36 39.97
CA PHE A 494 7.81 7.19 38.76
C PHE A 494 8.98 7.03 37.82
N SER A 495 8.70 6.61 36.59
CA SER A 495 9.67 6.59 35.49
C SER A 495 9.10 7.24 34.23
N TRP A 496 10.00 7.78 33.45
CA TRP A 496 9.70 8.36 32.13
C TRP A 496 10.67 7.81 31.10
N SER A 497 10.11 7.36 29.98
CA SER A 497 10.87 7.06 28.76
C SER A 497 10.36 7.89 27.61
N THR A 498 11.27 8.40 26.80
CA THR A 498 10.97 9.10 25.57
C THR A 498 11.86 8.63 24.44
N ASN A 499 11.31 8.51 23.25
CA ASN A 499 12.03 8.19 22.04
C ASN A 499 11.63 9.14 20.92
N PHE A 500 12.61 9.76 20.29
CA PHE A 500 12.44 10.63 19.13
C PHE A 500 13.17 10.04 17.95
N ASN A 501 12.43 9.78 16.85
CA ASN A 501 12.95 9.30 15.59
C ASN A 501 12.80 10.38 14.54
N PHE A 502 13.84 10.57 13.75
CA PHE A 502 13.90 11.51 12.65
C PHE A 502 14.52 10.80 11.44
N SER A 503 13.93 10.97 10.27
CA SER A 503 14.53 10.56 9.01
C SER A 503 14.42 11.66 7.96
N TYR A 504 15.49 11.86 7.24
CA TYR A 504 15.54 12.72 6.05
C TYR A 504 16.00 11.88 4.86
N ASN A 505 15.25 11.92 3.76
CA ASN A 505 15.64 11.26 2.51
C ASN A 505 15.56 12.26 1.34
N ASN A 506 16.63 12.30 0.56
CA ASN A 506 16.67 13.01 -0.72
C ASN A 506 16.83 11.99 -1.84
N ASN A 507 15.75 11.75 -2.57
CA ASN A 507 15.75 10.94 -3.77
C ASN A 507 16.16 11.79 -4.97
N LYS A 508 16.92 11.22 -5.91
CA LYS A 508 17.29 11.89 -7.16
C LYS A 508 17.45 10.86 -8.28
N ILE A 509 16.90 11.16 -9.43
CA ILE A 509 17.15 10.43 -10.67
C ILE A 509 18.44 10.99 -11.27
N ILE A 510 19.52 10.20 -11.23
CA ILE A 510 20.84 10.60 -11.73
C ILE A 510 20.92 10.41 -13.23
N GLU A 511 20.27 9.34 -13.74
CA GLU A 511 20.35 8.92 -15.13
C GLU A 511 19.07 8.14 -15.48
N LEU A 512 18.51 8.37 -16.66
CA LEU A 512 17.53 7.51 -17.33
C LEU A 512 18.21 6.71 -18.44
N ALA A 513 17.47 6.16 -19.38
CA ALA A 513 18.03 5.56 -20.58
C ALA A 513 18.44 6.66 -21.57
N ASP A 514 19.52 6.45 -22.34
CA ASP A 514 19.96 7.38 -23.40
C ASP A 514 18.85 7.73 -24.42
N GLU A 515 17.88 6.84 -24.57
CA GLU A 515 16.76 6.98 -25.51
C GLU A 515 15.54 7.69 -24.88
N LEU A 516 15.57 8.00 -23.57
CA LEU A 516 14.44 8.55 -22.80
C LEU A 516 14.80 9.90 -22.17
N SER A 517 14.20 10.97 -22.65
CA SER A 517 14.24 12.27 -21.96
C SER A 517 13.36 12.31 -20.70
N GLU A 518 12.28 11.54 -20.70
CA GLU A 518 11.33 11.39 -19.58
C GLU A 518 10.61 10.04 -19.66
N TRP A 519 10.14 9.56 -18.52
CA TRP A 519 9.30 8.36 -18.45
C TRP A 519 8.07 8.61 -17.60
N ASN A 520 6.90 8.25 -18.13
CA ASN A 520 5.63 8.38 -17.43
C ASN A 520 5.43 7.18 -16.49
N LEU A 521 5.60 7.40 -15.19
CA LEU A 521 5.39 6.37 -14.17
C LEU A 521 3.92 6.04 -14.00
N THR A 522 3.06 7.05 -13.91
CA THR A 522 1.62 6.90 -13.69
C THR A 522 0.88 8.14 -14.21
N SER A 523 -0.26 7.91 -14.86
CA SER A 523 -1.23 8.94 -15.25
C SER A 523 -2.52 8.74 -14.49
N TYR A 524 -3.04 9.79 -13.84
CA TYR A 524 -4.25 9.73 -13.01
C TYR A 524 -5.51 10.20 -13.76
N CYS A 525 -5.34 11.17 -14.65
CA CYS A 525 -6.39 11.75 -15.46
C CYS A 525 -5.74 12.49 -16.64
N THR A 526 -6.58 13.09 -17.49
CA THR A 526 -6.12 14.01 -18.53
C THR A 526 -5.67 15.33 -17.90
N GLY A 527 -4.50 15.42 -17.34
CA GLY A 527 -3.99 16.67 -16.71
C GLY A 527 -3.16 16.45 -15.47
N ALA A 528 -2.90 15.19 -15.05
CA ALA A 528 -1.98 14.91 -13.96
C ALA A 528 -1.22 13.61 -14.19
N LYS A 529 0.09 13.64 -14.04
CA LYS A 529 0.97 12.46 -14.16
C LYS A 529 2.23 12.61 -13.29
N VAL A 530 2.83 11.48 -12.94
CA VAL A 530 4.16 11.43 -12.34
C VAL A 530 5.17 11.13 -13.44
N LEU A 531 6.11 12.05 -13.64
CA LEU A 531 7.17 11.92 -14.63
C LEU A 531 8.52 11.72 -13.96
N LEU A 532 9.25 10.75 -14.45
CA LEU A 532 10.67 10.57 -14.13
C LEU A 532 11.50 11.32 -15.17
N LYS A 533 12.34 12.25 -14.70
CA LYS A 533 13.27 13.04 -15.52
C LYS A 533 14.66 13.03 -14.88
N GLU A 534 15.71 13.11 -15.67
CA GLU A 534 17.05 13.29 -15.12
C GLU A 534 17.16 14.56 -14.30
N GLY A 535 17.78 14.47 -13.13
CA GLY A 535 17.89 15.55 -12.16
C GLY A 535 16.67 15.74 -11.25
N GLY A 536 15.52 15.16 -11.60
CA GLY A 536 14.28 15.18 -10.84
C GLY A 536 14.22 14.11 -9.74
N HIS A 537 13.02 13.96 -9.13
CA HIS A 537 12.72 13.00 -8.06
C HIS A 537 11.78 11.90 -8.55
N PHE A 538 11.74 10.80 -7.84
CA PHE A 538 10.87 9.65 -8.20
C PHE A 538 9.37 9.93 -8.01
N GLY A 539 8.99 11.02 -7.37
CA GLY A 539 7.61 11.44 -7.12
C GLY A 539 7.24 12.79 -7.75
N ASP A 540 7.95 13.23 -8.77
CA ASP A 540 7.71 14.55 -9.39
C ASP A 540 6.35 14.58 -10.10
N LEU A 541 5.41 15.34 -9.51
CA LEU A 541 4.06 15.54 -10.00
C LEU A 541 4.02 16.68 -11.02
N TYR A 542 3.44 16.40 -12.17
CA TYR A 542 3.16 17.38 -13.22
C TYR A 542 1.66 17.50 -13.39
N VAL A 543 1.16 18.73 -13.44
CA VAL A 543 -0.27 19.07 -13.43
C VAL A 543 -0.62 20.06 -14.51
N ARG A 544 -1.89 20.09 -14.89
CA ARG A 544 -2.44 21.09 -15.80
C ARG A 544 -2.71 22.40 -15.08
N ASP A 545 -2.31 23.50 -15.69
CA ASP A 545 -2.60 24.85 -15.24
C ASP A 545 -3.51 25.59 -16.22
N LEU A 546 -3.88 26.84 -15.87
CA LEU A 546 -4.57 27.75 -16.79
C LEU A 546 -3.64 28.23 -17.89
N GLN A 547 -4.17 28.42 -19.08
CA GLN A 547 -3.50 29.20 -20.11
C GLN A 547 -3.55 30.68 -19.72
N ARG A 548 -2.40 31.37 -19.86
CA ARG A 548 -2.21 32.75 -19.44
C ARG A 548 -1.76 33.62 -20.60
N ASP A 549 -2.18 34.89 -20.60
CA ASP A 549 -1.68 35.90 -21.51
C ASP A 549 -0.25 36.37 -21.14
N ASP A 550 0.31 37.28 -21.93
CA ASP A 550 1.65 37.85 -21.72
C ASP A 550 1.76 38.64 -20.39
N ASN A 551 0.65 39.02 -19.78
CA ASN A 551 0.59 39.69 -18.48
C ASN A 551 0.37 38.74 -17.31
N GLY A 552 0.32 37.43 -17.58
CA GLY A 552 0.10 36.38 -16.59
C GLY A 552 -1.35 36.19 -16.17
N LYS A 553 -2.33 36.83 -16.83
CA LYS A 553 -3.76 36.67 -16.53
C LYS A 553 -4.34 35.44 -17.23
N PRO A 554 -5.28 34.73 -16.60
CA PRO A 554 -6.01 33.63 -17.25
C PRO A 554 -6.69 34.07 -18.53
N ILE A 555 -6.55 33.27 -19.59
CA ILE A 555 -7.27 33.48 -20.84
C ILE A 555 -8.70 33.02 -20.67
N VAL A 556 -9.63 33.86 -21.16
CA VAL A 556 -11.07 33.60 -21.15
C VAL A 556 -11.49 33.19 -22.57
N SER A 557 -12.24 32.10 -22.69
CA SER A 557 -12.81 31.65 -23.95
C SER A 557 -13.97 32.51 -24.41
N ASP A 558 -14.42 32.35 -25.66
CA ASP A 558 -15.59 33.05 -26.20
C ASP A 558 -16.89 32.78 -25.43
N THR A 559 -16.93 31.66 -24.67
CA THR A 559 -18.07 31.30 -23.81
C THR A 559 -17.95 31.86 -22.40
N GLY A 560 -16.86 32.58 -22.05
CA GLY A 560 -16.60 33.08 -20.72
C GLY A 560 -15.96 32.06 -19.78
N ALA A 561 -15.60 30.87 -20.25
CA ALA A 561 -14.92 29.83 -19.46
C ALA A 561 -13.40 30.06 -19.40
N PRO A 562 -12.72 29.59 -18.35
CA PRO A 562 -11.26 29.60 -18.33
C PRO A 562 -10.68 28.62 -19.37
N VAL A 563 -9.58 29.02 -20.02
CA VAL A 563 -8.87 28.16 -20.96
C VAL A 563 -7.77 27.40 -20.20
N LEU A 564 -7.79 26.07 -20.31
CA LEU A 564 -6.78 25.19 -19.70
C LEU A 564 -5.55 25.07 -20.61
N ALA A 565 -4.35 25.07 -20.02
CA ALA A 565 -3.12 24.87 -20.76
C ALA A 565 -3.00 23.42 -21.25
N GLY A 566 -2.58 23.27 -22.52
CA GLY A 566 -2.30 21.97 -23.14
C GLY A 566 -3.50 21.05 -23.31
N SER A 567 -3.54 20.31 -24.41
CA SER A 567 -4.42 19.16 -24.64
C SER A 567 -3.61 17.87 -24.47
N ASP A 568 -4.28 16.74 -24.20
CA ASP A 568 -3.69 15.41 -24.23
C ASP A 568 -2.43 15.21 -23.35
N ASN A 569 -2.40 15.81 -22.15
CA ASN A 569 -1.27 15.78 -21.22
C ASN A 569 0.03 16.40 -21.77
N LYS A 570 -0.06 17.32 -22.70
CA LYS A 570 1.03 18.20 -23.13
C LYS A 570 1.04 19.46 -22.27
N ASP A 571 2.20 20.09 -22.16
CA ASP A 571 2.38 21.38 -21.46
C ASP A 571 1.98 21.36 -19.97
N LEU A 572 2.18 20.22 -19.28
CA LEU A 572 1.97 20.14 -17.85
C LEU A 572 3.11 20.84 -17.12
N VAL A 573 2.76 21.55 -16.03
CA VAL A 573 3.71 22.25 -15.18
C VAL A 573 4.11 21.41 -13.97
N TYR A 574 5.34 21.57 -13.50
CA TYR A 574 5.84 20.91 -12.30
C TYR A 574 5.16 21.45 -11.05
N ALA A 575 4.54 20.59 -10.26
CA ALA A 575 3.82 20.93 -9.04
C ALA A 575 4.57 20.58 -7.74
N GLY A 576 5.60 19.76 -7.83
CA GLY A 576 6.42 19.34 -6.69
C GLY A 576 6.59 17.85 -6.57
N ASP A 577 7.42 17.43 -5.61
CA ASP A 577 7.62 16.02 -5.26
C ASP A 577 6.49 15.56 -4.30
N MET A 578 5.87 14.42 -4.58
CA MET A 578 4.82 13.84 -3.73
C MET A 578 5.39 13.20 -2.47
N ASN A 579 6.68 12.91 -2.41
CA ASN A 579 7.32 12.29 -1.27
C ASN A 579 7.71 13.31 -0.21
N ALA A 580 7.32 13.07 1.04
CA ALA A 580 7.82 13.85 2.16
C ALA A 580 9.33 13.62 2.35
N LYS A 581 10.11 14.71 2.48
CA LYS A 581 11.56 14.62 2.71
C LYS A 581 11.90 14.27 4.14
N VAL A 582 11.07 14.66 5.10
CA VAL A 582 11.30 14.45 6.54
C VAL A 582 10.12 13.70 7.15
N ASN A 583 10.46 12.65 7.92
CA ASN A 583 9.50 11.96 8.78
C ASN A 583 10.01 11.98 10.22
N MET A 584 9.12 12.24 11.18
CA MET A 584 9.44 12.30 12.59
C MET A 584 8.39 11.54 13.40
N GLY A 585 8.86 10.91 14.49
CA GLY A 585 7.99 10.29 15.48
C GLY A 585 8.51 10.57 16.89
N TRP A 586 7.64 10.99 17.78
CA TRP A 586 7.98 11.27 19.17
C TRP A 586 7.05 10.50 20.10
N THR A 587 7.60 9.44 20.71
CA THR A 587 6.91 8.59 21.68
C THR A 587 7.30 8.96 23.10
N ASN A 588 6.33 9.07 23.99
CA ASN A 588 6.54 9.28 25.40
C ASN A 588 5.74 8.25 26.21
N THR A 589 6.35 7.69 27.22
CA THR A 589 5.70 6.76 28.16
C THR A 589 6.06 7.14 29.59
N PHE A 590 5.03 7.32 30.40
CA PHE A 590 5.11 7.63 31.81
C PHE A 590 4.53 6.47 32.61
N HIS A 591 5.30 5.99 33.57
CA HIS A 591 4.81 5.01 34.54
C HIS A 591 4.74 5.68 35.91
N TYR A 592 3.57 5.60 36.53
CA TYR A 592 3.39 6.01 37.92
C TYR A 592 2.70 4.90 38.70
N LYS A 593 3.47 4.20 39.57
CA LYS A 593 3.00 2.96 40.23
C LYS A 593 2.50 1.96 39.17
N ASP A 594 1.21 1.66 39.23
CA ASP A 594 0.55 0.72 38.32
C ASP A 594 -0.12 1.41 37.11
N PHE A 595 -0.03 2.74 37.03
CA PHE A 595 -0.54 3.51 35.89
C PHE A 595 0.52 3.66 34.80
N THR A 596 0.08 3.59 33.54
CA THR A 596 0.89 3.85 32.36
C THR A 596 0.15 4.84 31.46
N LEU A 597 0.81 5.95 31.11
CA LEU A 597 0.36 6.90 30.10
C LEU A 597 1.39 6.88 28.96
N SER A 598 0.92 6.67 27.72
CA SER A 598 1.79 6.73 26.56
C SER A 598 1.12 7.54 25.44
N PHE A 599 1.92 8.33 24.70
CA PHE A 599 1.46 8.98 23.49
C PHE A 599 2.53 8.99 22.39
N LEU A 600 2.06 9.02 21.14
CA LEU A 600 2.87 9.16 19.94
C LEU A 600 2.38 10.38 19.15
N ILE A 601 3.29 11.30 18.91
CA ILE A 601 3.12 12.39 17.94
C ILE A 601 3.95 12.03 16.72
N ASP A 602 3.36 12.05 15.53
CA ASP A 602 4.08 11.91 14.28
C ASP A 602 3.96 13.18 13.42
N ALA A 603 4.98 13.40 12.60
CA ALA A 603 5.02 14.52 11.69
C ALA A 603 5.68 14.10 10.37
N LYS A 604 5.16 14.63 9.29
CA LYS A 604 5.75 14.60 7.95
C LYS A 604 5.94 16.02 7.47
N VAL A 605 7.10 16.35 6.87
CA VAL A 605 7.40 17.68 6.35
C VAL A 605 7.75 17.60 4.87
N GLY A 606 7.07 18.43 4.10
CA GLY A 606 7.15 18.43 2.64
C GLY A 606 6.27 17.34 1.99
N GLY A 607 6.42 17.18 0.70
CA GLY A 607 5.55 16.37 -0.14
C GLY A 607 4.35 17.14 -0.66
N LYS A 608 3.76 16.62 -1.75
CA LYS A 608 2.53 17.15 -2.34
C LYS A 608 1.47 16.06 -2.38
N VAL A 609 0.21 16.50 -2.28
CA VAL A 609 -0.95 15.63 -2.41
C VAL A 609 -1.94 16.24 -3.39
N LEU A 610 -2.47 15.44 -4.32
CA LEU A 610 -3.45 15.85 -5.32
C LEU A 610 -4.82 15.30 -4.96
N SER A 611 -5.84 16.16 -4.83
CA SER A 611 -7.22 15.74 -4.57
C SER A 611 -8.08 15.72 -5.84
N MET A 612 -8.25 14.54 -6.40
CA MET A 612 -9.23 14.31 -7.46
C MET A 612 -10.66 14.28 -6.90
N THR A 613 -10.81 13.97 -5.60
CA THR A 613 -12.10 14.03 -4.89
C THR A 613 -12.67 15.43 -4.92
N GLU A 614 -11.89 16.45 -4.52
CA GLU A 614 -12.36 17.85 -4.53
C GLU A 614 -12.61 18.35 -5.94
N ALA A 615 -11.73 18.03 -6.89
CA ALA A 615 -11.92 18.41 -8.29
C ALA A 615 -13.28 17.93 -8.82
N THR A 616 -13.61 16.66 -8.57
CA THR A 616 -14.88 16.10 -9.02
C THR A 616 -16.08 16.69 -8.26
N MET A 617 -15.96 16.89 -6.95
CA MET A 617 -17.01 17.55 -6.15
C MET A 617 -17.28 18.98 -6.61
N ASP A 618 -16.26 19.73 -7.00
CA ASP A 618 -16.39 21.06 -7.58
C ASP A 618 -17.15 21.01 -8.91
N GLY A 619 -16.73 20.14 -9.84
CA GLY A 619 -17.41 19.95 -11.13
C GLY A 619 -18.87 19.53 -11.00
N TRP A 620 -19.23 18.79 -9.95
CA TRP A 620 -20.61 18.38 -9.63
C TRP A 620 -21.41 19.43 -8.87
N GLY A 621 -20.79 20.53 -8.42
CA GLY A 621 -21.42 21.58 -7.64
C GLY A 621 -21.81 21.17 -6.22
N VAL A 622 -21.25 20.09 -5.67
CA VAL A 622 -21.58 19.56 -4.34
C VAL A 622 -20.60 20.01 -3.25
N SER A 623 -19.47 20.61 -3.62
CA SER A 623 -18.45 21.07 -2.66
C SER A 623 -18.86 22.38 -1.96
N GLU A 624 -18.33 22.61 -0.73
CA GLU A 624 -18.48 23.90 -0.02
C GLU A 624 -17.94 25.07 -0.88
N ARG A 625 -16.80 24.87 -1.56
CA ARG A 625 -16.16 25.88 -2.42
C ARG A 625 -17.09 26.34 -3.54
N SER A 626 -17.75 25.42 -4.23
CA SER A 626 -18.68 25.73 -5.30
C SER A 626 -19.94 26.48 -4.79
N GLY A 627 -20.39 26.17 -3.57
CA GLY A 627 -21.48 26.89 -2.90
C GLY A 627 -21.11 28.32 -2.53
N LEU A 628 -19.93 28.53 -1.91
CA LEU A 628 -19.42 29.84 -1.55
C LEU A 628 -19.20 30.74 -2.77
N ALA A 629 -18.68 30.19 -3.87
CA ALA A 629 -18.53 30.94 -5.13
C ALA A 629 -19.86 31.41 -5.69
N ARG A 630 -20.92 30.60 -5.59
CA ARG A 630 -22.27 31.01 -6.02
C ARG A 630 -22.88 32.08 -5.11
N ASP A 631 -22.63 32.03 -3.80
CA ASP A 631 -23.05 33.10 -2.89
C ASP A 631 -22.31 34.40 -3.17
N ALA A 632 -21.04 34.35 -3.61
CA ALA A 632 -20.26 35.51 -4.05
C ALA A 632 -20.66 36.03 -5.44
N GLY A 633 -21.26 35.17 -6.27
CA GLY A 633 -21.63 35.47 -7.66
C GLY A 633 -20.49 35.31 -8.68
N PHE A 634 -19.28 35.02 -8.26
CA PHE A 634 -18.11 34.84 -9.13
C PHE A 634 -17.03 33.98 -8.51
N VAL A 635 -16.14 33.45 -9.36
CA VAL A 635 -14.81 32.93 -8.98
C VAL A 635 -13.77 33.91 -9.50
N GLU A 636 -12.92 34.43 -8.63
CA GLU A 636 -11.82 35.31 -9.02
C GLU A 636 -10.50 34.56 -9.07
N VAL A 637 -9.79 34.66 -10.20
CA VAL A 637 -8.46 34.09 -10.39
C VAL A 637 -7.56 35.18 -11.01
N ASP A 638 -6.54 35.61 -10.29
CA ASP A 638 -5.55 36.63 -10.74
C ASP A 638 -6.20 37.89 -11.36
N GLY A 639 -7.29 38.36 -10.72
CA GLY A 639 -8.03 39.57 -11.11
C GLY A 639 -9.00 39.36 -12.28
N VAL A 640 -9.23 38.12 -12.71
CA VAL A 640 -10.26 37.77 -13.70
C VAL A 640 -11.42 37.06 -12.99
N GLN A 641 -12.65 37.53 -13.24
CA GLN A 641 -13.86 36.97 -12.64
C GLN A 641 -14.57 36.04 -13.65
N PHE A 642 -14.98 34.86 -13.16
CA PHE A 642 -15.68 33.84 -13.92
C PHE A 642 -17.03 33.54 -13.27
N ASP A 643 -18.03 33.14 -14.08
CA ASP A 643 -19.24 32.52 -13.56
C ASP A 643 -18.91 31.23 -12.81
N PRO A 644 -19.44 31.00 -11.60
CA PRO A 644 -19.07 29.84 -10.78
C PRO A 644 -19.39 28.49 -11.42
N GLN A 645 -20.55 28.37 -12.07
CA GLN A 645 -20.92 27.11 -12.73
C GLN A 645 -20.02 26.85 -13.93
N LEU A 646 -19.81 27.86 -14.76
CA LEU A 646 -18.98 27.75 -15.95
C LEU A 646 -17.51 27.44 -15.58
N TYR A 647 -17.01 28.10 -14.54
CA TYR A 647 -15.66 27.85 -14.04
C TYR A 647 -15.48 26.40 -13.58
N TYR A 648 -16.28 25.94 -12.61
CA TYR A 648 -16.09 24.62 -12.02
C TYR A 648 -16.52 23.47 -12.95
N SER A 649 -17.48 23.65 -13.86
CA SER A 649 -17.78 22.63 -14.87
C SER A 649 -16.67 22.46 -15.91
N THR A 650 -15.83 23.50 -16.09
CA THR A 650 -14.65 23.47 -16.98
C THR A 650 -13.41 22.98 -16.27
N THR A 651 -13.18 23.40 -15.01
CA THR A 651 -11.94 23.14 -14.25
C THR A 651 -12.03 21.91 -13.36
N GLY A 652 -13.23 21.56 -12.88
CA GLY A 652 -13.51 20.37 -12.09
C GLY A 652 -13.84 19.16 -12.97
N GLY A 653 -13.74 17.98 -12.38
CA GLY A 653 -14.03 16.74 -13.10
C GLY A 653 -15.50 16.37 -13.06
N THR A 654 -16.17 16.23 -14.20
CA THR A 654 -17.54 15.67 -14.28
C THR A 654 -17.56 14.19 -14.60
N SER A 655 -16.44 13.64 -15.11
CA SER A 655 -16.23 12.23 -15.40
C SER A 655 -14.77 11.86 -15.31
N TYR A 656 -14.45 10.57 -15.37
CA TYR A 656 -13.07 10.04 -15.34
C TYR A 656 -12.14 10.66 -16.41
N ASN A 657 -12.68 10.96 -17.58
CA ASN A 657 -11.93 11.51 -18.72
C ASN A 657 -12.05 13.04 -18.87
N SER A 658 -12.58 13.74 -17.85
CA SER A 658 -12.69 15.20 -17.91
C SER A 658 -11.33 15.87 -17.93
N ASN A 659 -11.23 16.98 -18.67
CA ASN A 659 -10.13 17.92 -18.53
C ASN A 659 -10.26 18.64 -17.18
N ILE A 660 -9.26 18.52 -16.33
CA ILE A 660 -9.27 19.05 -14.96
C ILE A 660 -8.12 20.04 -14.81
N LEU A 661 -8.39 21.17 -14.15
CA LEU A 661 -7.37 22.12 -13.68
C LEU A 661 -6.70 21.55 -12.44
N THR A 662 -5.80 20.58 -12.62
CA THR A 662 -5.23 19.82 -11.52
C THR A 662 -4.31 20.63 -10.63
N SER A 663 -3.71 21.72 -11.12
CA SER A 663 -2.89 22.65 -10.30
C SER A 663 -3.64 23.22 -9.10
N GLN A 664 -4.95 23.45 -9.24
CA GLN A 664 -5.82 24.02 -8.20
C GLN A 664 -6.02 23.04 -7.01
N TYR A 665 -5.82 21.75 -7.22
CA TYR A 665 -6.12 20.69 -6.24
C TYR A 665 -4.86 20.02 -5.67
N VAL A 666 -3.70 20.67 -5.83
CA VAL A 666 -2.44 20.26 -5.21
C VAL A 666 -2.24 21.00 -3.91
N TYR A 667 -2.04 20.24 -2.83
CA TYR A 667 -1.82 20.76 -1.47
C TYR A 667 -0.47 20.33 -0.94
N ASP A 668 0.03 21.05 0.08
CA ASP A 668 1.19 20.60 0.84
C ASP A 668 0.82 19.44 1.74
N ALA A 669 1.63 18.36 1.72
CA ALA A 669 1.38 17.16 2.51
C ALA A 669 1.94 17.25 3.95
N THR A 670 2.54 18.37 4.32
CA THR A 670 3.05 18.60 5.68
C THR A 670 1.94 18.45 6.71
N ASN A 671 2.19 17.62 7.71
CA ASN A 671 1.24 17.42 8.80
C ASN A 671 1.93 17.03 10.10
N VAL A 672 1.28 17.35 11.21
CA VAL A 672 1.66 16.96 12.58
C VAL A 672 0.41 16.49 13.30
N ARG A 673 0.42 15.29 13.88
CA ARG A 673 -0.77 14.72 14.52
C ARG A 673 -0.47 13.95 15.79
N LEU A 674 -1.47 13.87 16.66
CA LEU A 674 -1.50 12.92 17.77
C LEU A 674 -1.96 11.57 17.23
N ARG A 675 -0.98 10.68 16.98
CA ARG A 675 -1.22 9.37 16.34
C ARG A 675 -1.84 8.38 17.29
N GLU A 676 -1.33 8.31 18.52
CA GLU A 676 -1.82 7.41 19.54
C GLU A 676 -1.74 8.07 20.92
N LEU A 677 -2.71 7.79 21.75
CA LEU A 677 -2.75 8.09 23.18
C LEU A 677 -3.31 6.88 23.90
N SER A 678 -2.58 6.36 24.89
CA SER A 678 -3.06 5.24 25.71
C SER A 678 -2.90 5.53 27.18
N PHE A 679 -3.87 5.09 27.98
CA PHE A 679 -3.84 5.14 29.43
C PHE A 679 -4.24 3.80 29.99
N GLY A 680 -3.38 3.19 30.80
CA GLY A 680 -3.56 1.85 31.34
C GLY A 680 -3.34 1.78 32.85
N TYR A 681 -3.97 0.77 33.46
CA TYR A 681 -3.75 0.39 34.84
C TYR A 681 -3.54 -1.11 34.95
N THR A 682 -2.53 -1.52 35.76
CA THR A 682 -2.21 -2.93 36.00
C THR A 682 -2.68 -3.35 37.39
N PHE A 683 -3.69 -4.20 37.44
CA PHE A 683 -4.15 -4.86 38.65
C PHE A 683 -3.24 -6.03 38.95
N ARG A 684 -2.35 -5.88 39.93
CA ARG A 684 -1.42 -6.93 40.32
C ARG A 684 -2.10 -8.00 41.16
N ASN A 685 -1.78 -9.26 40.88
CA ASN A 685 -2.25 -10.43 41.62
C ASN A 685 -3.77 -10.54 41.75
N LEU A 686 -4.54 -9.96 40.82
CA LEU A 686 -6.00 -9.89 40.86
C LEU A 686 -6.66 -11.28 40.95
N PHE A 687 -6.08 -12.29 40.31
CA PHE A 687 -6.55 -13.68 40.29
C PHE A 687 -5.59 -14.65 41.00
N GLY A 688 -4.75 -14.16 41.91
CA GLY A 688 -3.72 -14.92 42.66
C GLY A 688 -2.30 -14.47 42.30
N ALA A 689 -1.31 -14.97 43.05
CA ALA A 689 0.08 -14.57 42.93
C ALA A 689 0.60 -14.76 41.48
N GLY A 690 1.20 -13.71 40.94
CA GLY A 690 1.74 -13.68 39.56
C GLY A 690 0.73 -13.43 38.46
N LYS A 691 -0.58 -13.40 38.74
CA LYS A 691 -1.63 -13.20 37.74
C LYS A 691 -2.05 -11.73 37.68
N ASN A 692 -1.61 -11.05 36.64
CA ASN A 692 -1.82 -9.62 36.48
C ASN A 692 -2.79 -9.33 35.35
N LEU A 693 -3.78 -8.44 35.59
CA LEU A 693 -4.66 -7.89 34.58
C LEU A 693 -4.26 -6.46 34.28
N THR A 694 -3.91 -6.16 33.02
CA THR A 694 -3.74 -4.79 32.55
C THR A 694 -4.94 -4.38 31.71
N ALA A 695 -5.58 -3.27 32.10
CA ALA A 695 -6.66 -2.66 31.35
C ALA A 695 -6.18 -1.30 30.81
N SER A 696 -6.35 -1.07 29.51
CA SER A 696 -5.90 0.17 28.86
C SER A 696 -6.95 0.71 27.91
N ILE A 697 -7.17 2.03 27.94
CA ILE A 697 -7.94 2.76 26.94
C ILE A 697 -6.96 3.33 25.92
N ILE A 698 -7.27 3.16 24.64
CA ILE A 698 -6.40 3.57 23.53
C ILE A 698 -7.21 4.43 22.58
N GLY A 699 -6.68 5.60 22.22
CA GLY A 699 -7.20 6.45 21.15
C GLY A 699 -6.19 6.57 20.03
N ARG A 700 -6.65 6.48 18.77
CA ARG A 700 -5.76 6.61 17.59
C ARG A 700 -6.27 7.65 16.62
N ASN A 701 -5.35 8.32 15.91
CA ASN A 701 -5.60 9.38 14.93
C ASN A 701 -6.52 10.48 15.50
N LEU A 702 -6.23 10.94 16.73
CA LEU A 702 -7.16 11.74 17.50
C LEU A 702 -7.37 13.12 16.88
N PHE A 703 -6.32 13.81 16.48
CA PHE A 703 -6.40 15.09 15.79
C PHE A 703 -5.06 15.48 15.15
N PHE A 704 -5.14 16.41 14.19
CA PHE A 704 -3.97 17.10 13.64
C PHE A 704 -3.69 18.36 14.43
N PHE A 705 -2.43 18.54 14.84
CA PHE A 705 -1.94 19.83 15.32
C PHE A 705 -1.77 20.80 14.16
N TYR A 706 -1.34 20.27 12.99
CA TYR A 706 -1.19 21.02 11.75
C TYR A 706 -1.43 20.13 10.54
N LYS A 707 -2.12 20.65 9.52
CA LYS A 707 -2.20 20.14 8.15
C LYS A 707 -2.66 21.26 7.22
N ASP A 708 -2.18 21.27 5.98
CA ASP A 708 -2.62 22.18 4.92
C ASP A 708 -3.76 21.57 4.10
N ALA A 709 -3.60 20.34 3.66
CA ALA A 709 -4.60 19.65 2.84
C ALA A 709 -5.96 19.54 3.56
N PRO A 710 -7.08 19.69 2.85
CA PRO A 710 -8.42 19.55 3.44
C PRO A 710 -8.73 18.12 3.92
N MET A 711 -8.14 17.11 3.27
CA MET A 711 -8.19 15.69 3.65
C MET A 711 -6.99 15.29 4.54
N ASP A 712 -6.88 14.00 4.85
CA ASP A 712 -5.67 13.44 5.44
C ASP A 712 -4.56 13.35 4.38
N PRO A 713 -3.41 14.01 4.57
CA PRO A 713 -2.32 13.95 3.59
C PRO A 713 -1.66 12.57 3.41
N ASP A 714 -1.91 11.61 4.31
CA ASP A 714 -1.45 10.22 4.17
C ASP A 714 -2.32 9.37 3.22
N VAL A 715 -3.12 10.01 2.40
CA VAL A 715 -3.99 9.34 1.43
C VAL A 715 -3.18 8.63 0.34
N ALA A 716 -3.70 7.50 -0.13
CA ALA A 716 -3.20 6.78 -1.29
C ALA A 716 -4.35 6.16 -2.08
N ALA A 717 -4.35 6.33 -3.38
CA ALA A 717 -5.32 5.71 -4.26
C ALA A 717 -4.99 4.25 -4.59
N GLY A 718 -3.76 3.80 -4.29
CA GLY A 718 -3.32 2.42 -4.50
C GLY A 718 -1.97 2.14 -3.84
N THR A 719 -1.53 0.90 -3.91
CA THR A 719 -0.26 0.43 -3.33
C THR A 719 0.92 0.47 -4.33
N GLY A 720 0.66 0.74 -5.60
CA GLY A 720 1.70 0.86 -6.63
C GLY A 720 2.51 2.15 -6.51
N ASN A 721 3.68 2.18 -7.12
CA ASN A 721 4.51 3.37 -7.20
C ASN A 721 3.76 4.49 -7.94
N GLY A 722 3.81 5.70 -7.39
CA GLY A 722 3.12 6.86 -7.93
C GLY A 722 1.63 6.98 -7.55
N TRP A 723 1.05 6.07 -6.76
CA TRP A 723 -0.32 6.15 -6.26
C TRP A 723 -0.44 6.73 -4.85
N GLN A 724 0.67 6.94 -4.15
CA GLN A 724 0.74 7.63 -2.86
C GLN A 724 0.53 9.15 -3.07
N GLY A 725 -0.13 9.81 -2.13
CA GLY A 725 -0.44 11.24 -2.22
C GLY A 725 -1.53 11.60 -3.23
N ILE A 726 -2.31 10.62 -3.70
CA ILE A 726 -3.46 10.84 -4.57
C ILE A 726 -4.73 10.53 -3.80
N ASP A 727 -5.56 11.54 -3.61
CA ASP A 727 -6.92 11.41 -3.08
C ASP A 727 -7.90 11.24 -4.25
N MET A 728 -8.46 10.04 -4.35
CA MET A 728 -9.43 9.68 -5.38
C MET A 728 -10.57 8.88 -4.74
N PHE A 729 -11.45 9.58 -4.02
CA PHE A 729 -12.54 8.99 -3.24
C PHE A 729 -12.08 7.86 -2.31
N ALA A 730 -10.87 8.03 -1.73
CA ALA A 730 -10.35 7.13 -0.73
C ALA A 730 -11.17 7.18 0.56
N LEU A 731 -11.10 6.13 1.36
CA LEU A 731 -11.76 6.14 2.67
C LEU A 731 -11.23 7.27 3.54
N PRO A 732 -12.11 8.02 4.22
CA PRO A 732 -11.68 9.05 5.15
C PRO A 732 -10.98 8.43 6.36
N THR A 733 -9.89 9.04 6.81
CA THR A 733 -9.21 8.63 8.04
C THR A 733 -10.13 8.76 9.24
N THR A 734 -10.18 7.70 10.04
CA THR A 734 -11.04 7.62 11.23
C THR A 734 -10.26 7.82 12.52
N ARG A 735 -10.90 8.44 13.50
CA ARG A 735 -10.49 8.31 14.91
C ARG A 735 -10.99 6.99 15.43
N SER A 736 -10.17 6.28 16.20
CA SER A 736 -10.62 5.07 16.87
C SER A 736 -10.36 5.14 18.37
N PHE A 737 -11.24 4.51 19.13
CA PHE A 737 -11.12 4.33 20.57
C PHE A 737 -11.28 2.85 20.87
N GLY A 738 -10.43 2.32 21.73
CA GLY A 738 -10.41 0.91 22.07
C GLY A 738 -10.16 0.66 23.54
N LEU A 739 -10.62 -0.49 24.00
CA LEU A 739 -10.29 -1.07 25.31
C LEU A 739 -9.42 -2.30 25.07
N ASN A 740 -8.27 -2.33 25.73
CA ASN A 740 -7.38 -3.50 25.74
C ASN A 740 -7.37 -4.12 27.13
N LEU A 741 -7.61 -5.42 27.21
CA LEU A 741 -7.52 -6.22 28.43
C LEU A 741 -6.47 -7.31 28.20
N LYS A 742 -5.41 -7.30 29.01
CA LYS A 742 -4.31 -8.29 28.95
C LYS A 742 -4.18 -9.00 30.28
N LEU A 743 -4.45 -10.29 30.29
CA LEU A 743 -4.27 -11.18 31.45
C LEU A 743 -3.01 -12.01 31.24
N ASN A 744 -2.07 -11.92 32.19
CA ASN A 744 -0.90 -12.78 32.27
C ASN A 744 -1.11 -13.73 33.48
N PHE A 745 -0.93 -15.05 33.25
CA PHE A 745 -1.17 -16.08 34.28
C PHE A 745 -0.15 -17.21 34.21
#